data_849e85bf211b55fd6c2dc2c767b3c667
#
_entry.id   849e85bf211b55fd6c2dc2c767b3c667
#
_cell.length_a   1.000
_cell.length_b   1.000
_cell.length_c   1.000
_cell.angle_alpha   90.00
_cell.angle_beta   90.00
_cell.angle_gamma   90.00
#
_symmetry.space_group_name_H-M   'P 1'
#
loop_
_entity.id
_entity.type
_entity.pdbx_description
1 polymer ?
#
loop_
_entity_poly.entity_id
_entity_poly.type
_entity_poly.pdbx_seq_one_letter_code
_entity_poly.pdbx_strand_id
1 'polypeptide(L)'
;MGFSLSRVRTETCPLFQSVVWMPLASPATPARNRRARLASQPHLAWLFALQGANQNLSAFFLRKAGTSYPAMNPDAHTSDLFPDFSPVPQMVFVNERVSFQTEGNQRVILVHGVVHSHYSREDRTAETYALVSLYESGYADQNDLARLFGYSTRTLRRFQERLHSRGLNALVRPEGRPADGSLPKPSPRDRTILRLKAQGISNRGIAGRLGLSEMMIRKILRRLGWQPAPEATLPLLPQADAPAKPVTISDSSADQISLPAPLPPPPQRQEPGVKPAAQSFDQNPLDRSMDRLWAALGLLDDALPLFAPAQNLPRAGVLLAIPALVASGLLSAAEKIYGSLHPSFYGLRTTLVAYVLLALLRIPRPEALKEYSPGELGRIVGLDRMPEVKILRRKLSQLAARKGSHALGQEIAQQRIREHGHVFGFLYVDGHVRAYHGKHTIPKAYVTRVRLAAPATTDYWVNDKRGDPLFVVTAEANAALTRMLPTVLGEVRKLLGPKRRATVVFDRGGWSPKLFRELLALDFDLLTYRKGRTRRIAEARFTQHKAKLDGRRVRYLLHEQPVRFLKGKLRLRQITRLTEGGHQTPIVTSRWDLRAIVLAYRMFERWRQENFFKYVREEYLIDALADYEIEPDDANRSVPNPARKAIEKELRRMRVQLAKLRANYAAITLEARPRRLPRTAAKKAKEKLRTEIAQAKARLEKLQAQHHALPRRVPVAEAQKGQAVVKLSTERKHLTNVLKMVAYHIESDLLELIRPHYKRVEEEGRTFIQAALQDAADLEPIEDQLRITLAPLSSPHRSRVLETLCQALNQTHTRFPGTQLEIHYAIAACPARPKSGQVSEVPCQEF
;
A
#
# COMPACT_ATOMS: atom_id res chain seq x y z
N MET A 1 48.80 4.12 -48.06
CA MET A 1 48.04 3.11 -48.81
C MET A 1 46.64 3.15 -48.22
N GLY A 2 45.67 3.78 -48.74
CA GLY A 2 45.19 3.95 -50.10
C GLY A 2 44.07 2.95 -50.40
N PHE A 3 42.92 3.52 -50.79
CA PHE A 3 41.74 2.91 -51.40
C PHE A 3 40.58 2.67 -50.46
N SER A 4 39.37 3.06 -50.70
CA SER A 4 38.66 3.79 -51.76
C SER A 4 37.15 3.56 -51.51
N LEU A 5 36.40 4.58 -51.80
CA LEU A 5 34.94 4.70 -51.86
C LEU A 5 34.26 3.65 -52.72
N SER A 6 33.06 3.19 -52.36
CA SER A 6 32.01 2.99 -53.38
C SER A 6 30.61 3.31 -52.79
N ARG A 7 29.99 4.31 -53.47
CA ARG A 7 28.58 4.66 -53.47
C ARG A 7 27.79 3.56 -54.15
N VAL A 8 26.59 3.26 -53.65
CA VAL A 8 25.48 2.82 -54.53
C VAL A 8 24.22 3.55 -54.17
N ARG A 9 23.55 4.00 -55.17
CA ARG A 9 22.44 4.91 -55.37
C ARG A 9 21.10 4.33 -54.93
N THR A 10 20.28 5.18 -54.43
CA THR A 10 18.83 5.46 -54.60
C THR A 10 18.11 4.76 -55.76
N GLU A 11 16.95 4.21 -55.49
CA GLU A 11 15.84 4.20 -56.45
C GLU A 11 14.54 4.63 -55.77
N THR A 12 13.99 5.67 -56.36
CA THR A 12 12.66 6.26 -56.15
C THR A 12 11.67 5.66 -57.14
N CYS A 13 10.44 5.51 -56.81
CA CYS A 13 9.28 5.95 -57.63
C CYS A 13 7.93 5.77 -56.98
N PRO A 14 6.87 6.40 -57.54
CA PRO A 14 6.11 7.47 -56.92
C PRO A 14 4.58 7.20 -57.02
N LEU A 15 3.76 8.27 -56.82
CA LEU A 15 2.33 8.47 -57.08
C LEU A 15 1.45 8.37 -55.81
N PHE A 16 0.85 9.49 -55.37
CA PHE A 16 -0.29 10.12 -55.97
C PHE A 16 -0.44 11.59 -55.55
N GLN A 17 -0.92 12.35 -56.53
CA GLN A 17 -1.12 13.79 -56.67
C GLN A 17 -2.15 14.41 -55.69
N SER A 18 -1.77 15.50 -55.15
CA SER A 18 -2.38 16.86 -55.11
C SER A 18 -3.85 17.03 -55.47
N VAL A 19 -4.60 17.67 -54.56
CA VAL A 19 -5.63 18.64 -54.88
C VAL A 19 -5.51 19.87 -53.96
N VAL A 20 -5.16 20.97 -54.63
CA VAL A 20 -5.13 22.33 -54.14
C VAL A 20 -6.53 22.94 -54.24
N TRP A 21 -7.00 23.61 -53.22
CA TRP A 21 -7.91 24.75 -53.36
C TRP A 21 -7.64 25.83 -52.30
N MET A 22 -7.30 27.00 -52.81
CA MET A 22 -7.14 28.27 -52.08
C MET A 22 -8.36 29.14 -52.27
N PRO A 23 -8.41 30.38 -51.78
CA PRO A 23 -9.31 30.79 -50.68
C PRO A 23 -10.38 31.82 -51.16
N LEU A 24 -11.35 32.13 -50.30
CA LEU A 24 -12.17 33.34 -50.48
C LEU A 24 -12.42 34.08 -49.15
N ALA A 25 -12.34 35.36 -49.29
CA ALA A 25 -12.18 36.46 -48.37
C ALA A 25 -13.28 36.68 -47.33
N SER A 26 -12.85 37.39 -46.28
CA SER A 26 -13.67 38.06 -45.23
C SER A 26 -14.74 39.04 -45.77
N PRO A 27 -15.73 39.44 -44.91
CA PRO A 27 -15.53 40.65 -44.13
C PRO A 27 -16.07 40.69 -42.68
N ALA A 28 -15.40 41.49 -41.92
CA ALA A 28 -15.62 42.27 -40.70
C ALA A 28 -16.99 42.30 -39.97
N THR A 29 -16.86 42.05 -38.62
CA THR A 29 -17.45 42.67 -37.41
C THR A 29 -19.00 42.96 -37.33
N PRO A 30 -19.65 42.98 -36.12
CA PRO A 30 -19.11 43.36 -34.81
C PRO A 30 -19.55 42.47 -33.60
N ALA A 31 -18.81 42.65 -32.54
CA ALA A 31 -19.15 42.19 -31.22
C ALA A 31 -20.44 42.79 -30.67
N ARG A 32 -21.31 41.95 -30.15
CA ARG A 32 -22.18 42.25 -28.98
C ARG A 32 -23.08 41.06 -28.63
N ASN A 33 -23.24 40.81 -27.29
CA ASN A 33 -24.31 40.02 -26.69
C ASN A 33 -24.27 38.49 -26.83
N ARG A 34 -23.34 37.85 -26.06
CA ARG A 34 -23.58 36.53 -25.49
C ARG A 34 -23.42 36.52 -23.95
N ARG A 35 -24.16 37.44 -23.28
CA ARG A 35 -24.32 37.44 -21.82
C ARG A 35 -25.78 37.33 -21.34
N ALA A 36 -26.68 36.95 -22.18
CA ALA A 36 -28.11 37.01 -21.87
C ALA A 36 -28.88 35.73 -22.21
N ARG A 37 -28.27 34.54 -22.12
CA ARG A 37 -29.02 33.28 -22.22
C ARG A 37 -28.48 32.16 -21.33
N LEU A 38 -28.04 32.46 -20.09
CA LEU A 38 -27.73 31.46 -19.07
C LEU A 38 -28.34 31.79 -17.69
N ALA A 39 -29.36 32.61 -17.65
CA ALA A 39 -30.02 33.06 -16.43
C ALA A 39 -31.40 32.39 -16.19
N SER A 40 -31.63 31.19 -16.73
CA SER A 40 -32.91 30.50 -16.51
C SER A 40 -32.77 29.05 -16.02
N GLN A 41 -31.72 28.76 -15.25
CA GLN A 41 -31.64 27.53 -14.45
C GLN A 41 -31.18 27.86 -13.03
N PRO A 42 -32.05 27.80 -12.02
CA PRO A 42 -31.70 28.23 -10.65
C PRO A 42 -30.76 27.30 -9.89
N HIS A 43 -30.34 26.16 -10.44
CA HIS A 43 -29.53 25.16 -9.70
C HIS A 43 -28.02 25.24 -9.95
N LEU A 44 -27.54 26.11 -10.83
CA LEU A 44 -26.10 26.28 -11.09
C LEU A 44 -25.50 27.60 -10.55
N ALA A 45 -26.32 28.51 -10.08
CA ALA A 45 -25.87 29.77 -9.49
C ALA A 45 -25.28 29.60 -8.07
N TRP A 46 -25.55 28.48 -7.38
CA TRP A 46 -25.05 28.23 -6.02
C TRP A 46 -23.63 27.67 -5.97
N LEU A 47 -23.17 27.05 -7.04
CA LEU A 47 -21.82 26.45 -7.07
C LEU A 47 -20.69 27.46 -7.34
N PHE A 48 -20.98 28.62 -7.86
CA PHE A 48 -19.97 29.66 -8.12
C PHE A 48 -19.90 30.77 -7.04
N ALA A 49 -20.90 30.85 -6.15
CA ALA A 49 -20.90 31.79 -5.03
C ALA A 49 -20.10 31.32 -3.79
N LEU A 50 -19.77 30.03 -3.71
CA LEU A 50 -19.08 29.45 -2.56
C LEU A 50 -17.55 29.40 -2.69
N GLN A 51 -16.97 29.73 -3.81
CA GLN A 51 -15.51 29.79 -4.00
C GLN A 51 -14.87 31.17 -3.79
N GLY A 52 -15.66 32.24 -3.64
CA GLY A 52 -15.13 33.58 -3.45
C GLY A 52 -15.29 34.21 -2.06
N ALA A 53 -16.04 33.58 -1.15
CA ALA A 53 -16.46 34.22 0.11
C ALA A 53 -15.77 33.70 1.39
N ASN A 54 -14.74 32.87 1.29
CA ASN A 54 -14.18 32.17 2.45
C ASN A 54 -12.96 32.81 3.11
N GLN A 55 -12.73 34.11 2.94
CA GLN A 55 -11.65 34.81 3.66
C GLN A 55 -12.05 36.07 4.46
N ASN A 56 -13.33 36.48 4.44
CA ASN A 56 -13.72 37.72 5.13
C ASN A 56 -14.94 37.61 6.09
N LEU A 57 -15.44 36.43 6.35
CA LEU A 57 -16.60 36.24 7.26
C LEU A 57 -16.25 35.88 8.69
N SER A 58 -14.99 35.52 8.98
CA SER A 58 -14.55 35.20 10.35
C SER A 58 -14.36 36.42 11.26
N ALA A 59 -14.28 37.63 10.70
CA ALA A 59 -14.03 38.85 11.50
C ALA A 59 -15.30 39.64 11.85
N PHE A 60 -16.46 39.31 11.26
CA PHE A 60 -17.69 40.09 11.46
C PHE A 60 -18.66 39.49 12.48
N PHE A 61 -18.53 38.20 12.81
CA PHE A 61 -19.42 37.53 13.78
C PHE A 61 -18.92 37.50 15.22
N LEU A 62 -17.68 37.89 15.48
CA LEU A 62 -17.10 37.89 16.84
C LEU A 62 -17.31 39.20 17.62
N ARG A 63 -18.09 40.16 17.10
CA ARG A 63 -18.31 41.47 17.75
C ARG A 63 -19.76 41.75 18.19
N LYS A 64 -20.66 40.79 18.14
CA LYS A 64 -22.07 40.99 18.57
C LYS A 64 -22.65 39.86 19.46
N ALA A 65 -21.83 39.28 20.32
CA ALA A 65 -22.34 38.41 21.39
C ALA A 65 -21.96 38.96 22.75
N GLY A 66 -22.52 40.12 23.08
CA GLY A 66 -22.36 40.80 24.33
C GLY A 66 -23.63 41.52 24.74
N THR A 67 -24.76 40.83 24.78
CA THR A 67 -25.96 41.29 25.50
C THR A 67 -26.64 40.09 26.12
N SER A 68 -26.61 40.07 27.45
CA SER A 68 -27.35 39.16 28.31
C SER A 68 -28.84 39.34 28.07
N TYR A 69 -29.52 38.26 27.74
CA TYR A 69 -31.00 38.18 27.86
C TYR A 69 -31.39 37.60 29.24
N PRO A 70 -32.39 38.20 29.88
CA PRO A 70 -32.89 37.66 31.16
C PRO A 70 -33.69 36.37 30.92
N ALA A 71 -33.60 35.47 31.91
CA ALA A 71 -34.35 34.20 31.92
C ALA A 71 -35.85 34.48 31.85
N MET A 72 -36.52 33.95 30.83
CA MET A 72 -37.99 33.91 30.77
C MET A 72 -38.51 32.62 31.43
N ASN A 73 -39.52 32.83 32.28
CA ASN A 73 -40.31 31.81 32.99
C ASN A 73 -41.00 30.83 32.03
N PRO A 74 -41.11 29.55 32.36
CA PRO A 74 -41.66 28.52 31.45
C PRO A 74 -43.20 28.41 31.48
N ASP A 75 -43.96 29.35 32.02
CA ASP A 75 -45.43 29.23 32.12
C ASP A 75 -46.11 30.43 31.45
N ALA A 76 -46.20 30.43 30.11
CA ALA A 76 -47.15 31.22 29.39
C ALA A 76 -47.76 30.39 28.25
N HIS A 77 -48.97 29.90 28.48
CA HIS A 77 -49.80 29.28 27.47
C HIS A 77 -50.14 30.32 26.39
N THR A 78 -49.49 30.21 25.24
CA THR A 78 -49.95 30.82 23.98
C THR A 78 -50.70 29.75 23.21
N SER A 79 -52.00 30.00 23.05
CA SER A 79 -52.90 29.20 22.22
C SER A 79 -52.39 29.13 20.79
N ASP A 80 -52.17 27.89 20.29
CA ASP A 80 -51.73 27.60 18.93
C ASP A 80 -52.76 28.03 17.91
N LEU A 81 -52.39 28.94 17.03
CA LEU A 81 -53.19 29.36 15.89
C LEU A 81 -53.13 28.34 14.71
N PHE A 82 -52.31 27.31 14.81
CA PHE A 82 -52.21 26.23 13.82
C PHE A 82 -51.88 24.88 14.49
N PRO A 83 -52.85 23.99 14.57
CA PRO A 83 -52.73 22.73 15.39
C PRO A 83 -51.91 21.61 14.72
N ASP A 84 -51.30 21.79 13.56
CA ASP A 84 -50.62 20.72 12.80
C ASP A 84 -49.09 20.86 12.63
N PHE A 85 -48.41 21.68 13.38
CA PHE A 85 -46.94 21.70 13.38
C PHE A 85 -46.41 20.79 14.46
N SER A 86 -45.90 19.58 14.04
CA SER A 86 -45.07 18.73 14.85
C SER A 86 -43.88 19.54 15.38
N PRO A 87 -43.38 19.32 16.61
CA PRO A 87 -42.28 20.08 17.18
C PRO A 87 -41.04 19.92 16.28
N VAL A 88 -40.44 21.06 15.89
CA VAL A 88 -39.21 21.07 15.11
C VAL A 88 -38.16 20.21 15.82
N PRO A 89 -37.58 19.21 15.15
CA PRO A 89 -36.62 18.33 15.81
C PRO A 89 -35.39 19.14 16.25
N GLN A 90 -35.05 19.03 17.52
CA GLN A 90 -33.98 19.79 18.15
C GLN A 90 -32.64 19.33 17.56
N MET A 91 -32.00 20.18 16.75
CA MET A 91 -30.69 19.90 16.13
C MET A 91 -29.57 20.14 17.12
N VAL A 92 -28.75 19.14 17.34
CA VAL A 92 -27.57 19.18 18.23
C VAL A 92 -26.31 19.25 17.37
N PHE A 93 -25.50 20.28 17.57
CA PHE A 93 -24.22 20.44 16.86
C PHE A 93 -23.07 19.75 17.59
N VAL A 94 -22.37 18.87 16.90
CA VAL A 94 -21.14 18.22 17.37
C VAL A 94 -19.95 19.19 17.20
N ASN A 95 -19.88 19.81 16.03
CA ASN A 95 -18.94 20.88 15.69
C ASN A 95 -19.49 21.69 14.51
N GLU A 96 -18.70 22.56 13.89
CA GLU A 96 -19.10 23.39 12.73
C GLU A 96 -19.53 22.57 11.51
N ARG A 97 -19.18 21.28 11.41
CA ARG A 97 -19.40 20.41 10.25
C ARG A 97 -20.44 19.33 10.50
N VAL A 98 -20.57 18.91 11.71
CA VAL A 98 -21.39 17.73 12.11
C VAL A 98 -22.49 18.16 13.06
N SER A 99 -23.71 17.80 12.73
CA SER A 99 -24.89 17.94 13.60
C SER A 99 -25.69 16.64 13.58
N PHE A 100 -26.53 16.46 14.57
CA PHE A 100 -27.51 15.39 14.55
C PHE A 100 -28.86 15.87 15.09
N GLN A 101 -29.92 15.26 14.58
CA GLN A 101 -31.28 15.44 15.07
C GLN A 101 -31.81 14.09 15.54
N THR A 102 -32.74 14.15 16.51
CA THR A 102 -33.41 12.96 17.04
C THR A 102 -34.90 13.12 16.88
N GLU A 103 -35.53 12.21 16.14
CA GLU A 103 -36.98 12.15 15.92
C GLU A 103 -37.49 10.85 16.53
N GLY A 104 -38.15 10.94 17.67
CA GLY A 104 -38.57 9.76 18.42
C GLY A 104 -37.42 8.82 18.75
N ASN A 105 -37.44 7.61 18.22
CA ASN A 105 -36.36 6.60 18.37
C ASN A 105 -35.30 6.64 17.27
N GLN A 106 -35.46 7.49 16.28
CA GLN A 106 -34.51 7.61 15.17
C GLN A 106 -33.49 8.75 15.41
N ARG A 107 -32.23 8.54 14.98
CA ARG A 107 -31.19 9.56 14.99
C ARG A 107 -30.62 9.72 13.58
N VAL A 108 -30.60 10.95 13.10
CA VAL A 108 -30.04 11.33 11.81
C VAL A 108 -28.81 12.19 12.05
N ILE A 109 -27.66 11.75 11.57
CA ILE A 109 -26.40 12.52 11.63
C ILE A 109 -26.18 13.19 10.28
N LEU A 110 -25.91 14.47 10.32
CA LEU A 110 -25.64 15.30 9.15
C LEU A 110 -24.17 15.77 9.15
N VAL A 111 -23.54 15.73 7.99
CA VAL A 111 -22.21 16.30 7.75
C VAL A 111 -22.33 17.34 6.66
N HIS A 112 -22.02 18.57 6.97
CA HIS A 112 -22.25 19.71 6.06
C HIS A 112 -23.70 19.81 5.55
N GLY A 113 -24.66 19.47 6.39
CA GLY A 113 -26.09 19.49 6.02
C GLY A 113 -26.58 18.28 5.21
N VAL A 114 -25.69 17.32 4.87
CA VAL A 114 -26.04 16.10 4.14
C VAL A 114 -26.13 14.92 5.11
N VAL A 115 -27.13 14.07 4.94
CA VAL A 115 -27.31 12.88 5.79
C VAL A 115 -26.12 11.94 5.63
N HIS A 116 -25.35 11.76 6.69
CA HIS A 116 -24.24 10.83 6.77
C HIS A 116 -24.67 9.45 7.30
N SER A 117 -25.52 9.43 8.33
CA SER A 117 -26.00 8.19 8.94
C SER A 117 -27.41 8.38 9.49
N HIS A 118 -28.25 7.36 9.34
CA HIS A 118 -29.59 7.30 9.89
C HIS A 118 -29.79 5.94 10.56
N TYR A 119 -30.13 5.91 11.84
CA TYR A 119 -30.26 4.67 12.61
C TYR A 119 -31.17 4.81 13.81
N SER A 120 -31.71 3.68 14.31
CA SER A 120 -32.45 3.62 15.56
C SER A 120 -31.51 3.74 16.76
N ARG A 121 -31.88 4.49 17.78
CA ARG A 121 -31.15 4.63 19.06
C ARG A 121 -30.92 3.30 19.77
N GLU A 122 -31.71 2.28 19.50
CA GLU A 122 -31.54 0.93 20.00
C GLU A 122 -30.45 0.16 19.25
N ASP A 123 -30.17 0.54 18.01
CA ASP A 123 -29.09 -0.09 17.21
C ASP A 123 -27.71 0.49 17.59
N ARG A 124 -27.19 -0.05 18.69
CA ARG A 124 -25.85 0.30 19.18
C ARG A 124 -24.73 -0.01 18.18
N THR A 125 -24.96 -0.95 17.26
CA THR A 125 -23.95 -1.30 16.25
C THR A 125 -23.87 -0.22 15.19
N ALA A 126 -25.01 0.24 14.69
CA ALA A 126 -25.06 1.35 13.74
C ALA A 126 -24.55 2.66 14.36
N GLU A 127 -24.90 2.96 15.64
CA GLU A 127 -24.36 4.11 16.37
C GLU A 127 -22.85 4.04 16.49
N THR A 128 -22.31 2.90 16.94
CA THR A 128 -20.87 2.70 17.10
C THR A 128 -20.13 2.83 15.77
N TYR A 129 -20.70 2.30 14.70
CA TYR A 129 -20.14 2.43 13.36
C TYR A 129 -20.14 3.89 12.87
N ALA A 130 -21.26 4.60 13.06
CA ALA A 130 -21.35 6.02 12.69
C ALA A 130 -20.32 6.88 13.43
N LEU A 131 -20.10 6.64 14.73
CA LEU A 131 -19.09 7.36 15.53
C LEU A 131 -17.67 7.10 15.05
N VAL A 132 -17.33 5.83 14.73
CA VAL A 132 -16.00 5.51 14.20
C VAL A 132 -15.82 6.11 12.80
N SER A 133 -16.85 6.05 11.94
CA SER A 133 -16.82 6.62 10.60
C SER A 133 -16.61 8.14 10.63
N LEU A 134 -17.32 8.88 11.48
CA LEU A 134 -17.14 10.34 11.64
C LEU A 134 -15.73 10.72 12.08
N TYR A 135 -15.15 9.95 13.00
CA TYR A 135 -13.78 10.18 13.44
C TYR A 135 -12.74 9.84 12.35
N GLU A 136 -12.89 8.71 11.68
CA GLU A 136 -11.93 8.27 10.64
C GLU A 136 -11.97 9.12 9.38
N SER A 137 -13.13 9.64 9.04
CA SER A 137 -13.31 10.60 7.95
C SER A 137 -12.81 12.01 8.29
N GLY A 138 -12.42 12.25 9.55
CA GLY A 138 -11.92 13.55 10.02
C GLY A 138 -13.01 14.61 10.15
N TYR A 139 -14.28 14.22 10.22
CA TYR A 139 -15.40 15.14 10.39
C TYR A 139 -15.58 15.60 11.83
N ALA A 140 -15.23 14.77 12.81
CA ALA A 140 -15.33 15.11 14.24
C ALA A 140 -14.17 14.53 15.05
N ASP A 141 -13.80 15.20 16.15
CA ASP A 141 -12.76 14.73 17.08
C ASP A 141 -13.32 13.74 18.10
N GLN A 142 -12.45 12.83 18.61
CA GLN A 142 -12.86 11.84 19.62
C GLN A 142 -13.44 12.46 20.88
N ASN A 143 -12.99 13.65 21.29
CA ASN A 143 -13.48 14.33 22.48
C ASN A 143 -14.92 14.84 22.30
N ASP A 144 -15.21 15.41 21.14
CA ASP A 144 -16.54 15.94 20.83
C ASP A 144 -17.57 14.82 20.69
N LEU A 145 -17.20 13.73 19.99
CA LEU A 145 -18.03 12.54 19.88
C LEU A 145 -18.27 11.87 21.25
N ALA A 146 -17.21 11.77 22.07
CA ALA A 146 -17.33 11.17 23.40
C ALA A 146 -18.30 11.95 24.29
N ARG A 147 -18.18 13.28 24.31
CA ARG A 147 -19.01 14.17 25.12
C ARG A 147 -20.49 14.11 24.75
N LEU A 148 -20.80 14.17 23.45
CA LEU A 148 -22.18 14.29 22.98
C LEU A 148 -22.93 12.96 22.90
N PHE A 149 -22.20 11.86 22.68
CA PHE A 149 -22.81 10.53 22.61
C PHE A 149 -22.67 9.73 23.91
N GLY A 150 -22.15 10.34 24.97
CA GLY A 150 -22.09 9.72 26.32
C GLY A 150 -21.07 8.59 26.45
N TYR A 151 -20.04 8.56 25.59
CA TYR A 151 -18.94 7.58 25.61
C TYR A 151 -17.66 8.19 26.16
N SER A 152 -16.74 7.36 26.68
CA SER A 152 -15.39 7.80 26.95
C SER A 152 -14.54 7.73 25.68
N THR A 153 -13.54 8.59 25.53
CA THR A 153 -12.58 8.53 24.40
C THR A 153 -11.85 7.19 24.34
N ARG A 154 -11.64 6.52 25.49
CA ARG A 154 -11.12 5.16 25.57
C ARG A 154 -12.09 4.14 24.95
N THR A 155 -13.41 4.35 25.11
CA THR A 155 -14.44 3.49 24.51
C THR A 155 -14.47 3.65 23.00
N LEU A 156 -14.41 4.87 22.48
CA LEU A 156 -14.33 5.14 21.04
C LEU A 156 -13.09 4.49 20.39
N ARG A 157 -11.92 4.58 21.04
CA ARG A 157 -10.71 3.88 20.56
C ARG A 157 -10.87 2.36 20.54
N ARG A 158 -11.58 1.78 21.50
CA ARG A 158 -11.89 0.34 21.49
C ARG A 158 -12.87 -0.04 20.38
N PHE A 159 -13.80 0.82 20.02
CA PHE A 159 -14.70 0.61 18.90
C PHE A 159 -13.91 0.62 17.59
N GLN A 160 -13.05 1.60 17.41
CA GLN A 160 -12.14 1.70 16.26
C GLN A 160 -11.23 0.47 16.16
N GLU A 161 -10.60 0.07 17.26
CA GLU A 161 -9.73 -1.13 17.29
C GLU A 161 -10.51 -2.41 16.94
N ARG A 162 -11.75 -2.55 17.38
CA ARG A 162 -12.61 -3.69 17.04
C ARG A 162 -13.00 -3.69 15.58
N LEU A 163 -13.40 -2.54 15.04
CA LEU A 163 -13.76 -2.40 13.64
C LEU A 163 -12.57 -2.76 12.75
N HIS A 164 -11.36 -2.25 13.06
CA HIS A 164 -10.15 -2.51 12.27
C HIS A 164 -9.62 -3.94 12.40
N SER A 165 -9.80 -4.58 13.58
CA SER A 165 -9.25 -5.91 13.84
C SER A 165 -10.14 -7.06 13.39
N ARG A 166 -11.45 -6.86 13.38
CA ARG A 166 -12.45 -7.93 13.20
C ARG A 166 -13.65 -7.55 12.34
N GLY A 167 -13.66 -6.33 11.75
CA GLY A 167 -14.76 -5.84 10.93
C GLY A 167 -16.03 -5.49 11.68
N LEU A 168 -17.11 -5.18 10.94
CA LEU A 168 -18.40 -4.74 11.47
C LEU A 168 -19.00 -5.72 12.49
N ASN A 169 -18.86 -7.02 12.28
CA ASN A 169 -19.39 -8.06 13.19
C ASN A 169 -18.79 -7.98 14.62
N ALA A 170 -17.67 -7.32 14.81
CA ALA A 170 -17.06 -7.15 16.12
C ALA A 170 -17.62 -5.97 16.92
N LEU A 171 -18.40 -5.11 16.28
CA LEU A 171 -19.13 -4.03 16.94
C LEU A 171 -20.42 -4.54 17.59
N VAL A 172 -20.97 -5.65 17.08
CA VAL A 172 -22.12 -6.34 17.71
C VAL A 172 -21.63 -6.92 19.03
N ARG A 173 -22.03 -6.31 20.12
CA ARG A 173 -21.79 -6.86 21.47
C ARG A 173 -23.08 -7.46 21.97
N PRO A 174 -23.15 -8.79 22.19
CA PRO A 174 -24.27 -9.36 22.91
C PRO A 174 -24.34 -8.74 24.31
N GLU A 175 -25.50 -8.25 24.70
CA GLU A 175 -25.71 -7.73 26.03
C GLU A 175 -25.67 -8.88 27.03
N GLY A 176 -24.74 -8.78 27.99
CA GLY A 176 -24.62 -9.73 29.05
C GLY A 176 -23.76 -10.96 28.79
N ARG A 177 -23.71 -11.83 29.80
CA ARG A 177 -23.07 -13.16 29.70
C ARG A 177 -23.92 -14.02 28.76
N PRO A 178 -23.32 -14.73 27.76
CA PRO A 178 -24.09 -15.57 26.86
C PRO A 178 -24.97 -16.53 27.67
N ALA A 179 -26.25 -16.51 27.45
CA ALA A 179 -27.23 -17.39 28.12
C ALA A 179 -27.22 -18.81 27.53
N ASP A 180 -26.67 -18.96 26.33
CA ASP A 180 -26.50 -20.22 25.64
C ASP A 180 -25.10 -20.78 25.97
N GLY A 181 -25.06 -21.99 26.54
CA GLY A 181 -23.89 -22.72 27.03
C GLY A 181 -22.71 -22.90 26.08
N SER A 182 -22.43 -21.95 25.17
CA SER A 182 -21.27 -21.94 24.34
C SER A 182 -20.02 -21.76 25.19
N LEU A 183 -19.21 -22.80 25.27
CA LEU A 183 -17.95 -22.80 26.01
C LEU A 183 -17.01 -21.73 25.45
N PRO A 184 -16.39 -20.92 26.32
CA PRO A 184 -15.45 -19.89 25.89
C PRO A 184 -14.28 -20.55 25.16
N LYS A 185 -13.86 -19.98 23.99
CA LYS A 185 -12.72 -20.49 23.25
C LYS A 185 -11.48 -20.58 24.15
N PRO A 186 -10.85 -21.75 24.28
CA PRO A 186 -9.76 -21.95 25.21
C PRO A 186 -8.54 -21.10 24.84
N SER A 187 -7.99 -20.40 25.83
CA SER A 187 -6.73 -19.65 25.68
C SER A 187 -5.56 -20.61 25.39
N PRO A 188 -4.40 -20.15 24.91
CA PRO A 188 -3.23 -21.00 24.71
C PRO A 188 -2.86 -21.79 25.98
N ARG A 189 -3.02 -21.18 27.14
CA ARG A 189 -2.81 -21.81 28.46
C ARG A 189 -3.86 -22.88 28.77
N ASP A 190 -5.10 -22.61 28.47
CA ASP A 190 -6.21 -23.54 28.64
C ASP A 190 -6.02 -24.78 27.75
N ARG A 191 -5.57 -24.59 26.51
CA ARG A 191 -5.23 -25.70 25.60
C ARG A 191 -4.09 -26.57 26.12
N THR A 192 -3.11 -25.98 26.77
CA THR A 192 -2.03 -26.72 27.42
C THR A 192 -2.54 -27.55 28.60
N ILE A 193 -3.44 -26.99 29.42
CA ILE A 193 -4.07 -27.71 30.53
C ILE A 193 -4.93 -28.87 30.03
N LEU A 194 -5.74 -28.67 28.97
CA LEU A 194 -6.53 -29.73 28.36
C LEU A 194 -5.64 -30.85 27.80
N ARG A 195 -4.55 -30.50 27.10
CA ARG A 195 -3.61 -31.48 26.55
C ARG A 195 -2.94 -32.32 27.65
N LEU A 196 -2.47 -31.66 28.71
CA LEU A 196 -1.87 -32.38 29.86
C LEU A 196 -2.90 -33.23 30.59
N LYS A 197 -4.15 -32.78 30.64
CA LYS A 197 -5.23 -33.57 31.24
C LYS A 197 -5.63 -34.77 30.38
N ALA A 198 -5.67 -34.61 29.06
CA ALA A 198 -5.86 -35.72 28.11
C ALA A 198 -4.75 -36.78 28.17
N GLN A 199 -3.56 -36.41 28.61
CA GLN A 199 -2.44 -37.32 28.87
C GLN A 199 -2.52 -38.01 30.22
N GLY A 200 -3.64 -37.95 30.93
CA GLY A 200 -3.87 -38.62 32.23
C GLY A 200 -3.19 -37.93 33.42
N ILE A 201 -2.57 -36.75 33.27
CA ILE A 201 -1.85 -36.09 34.36
C ILE A 201 -2.85 -35.55 35.37
N SER A 202 -2.59 -35.82 36.65
CA SER A 202 -3.45 -35.35 37.77
C SER A 202 -3.52 -33.80 37.83
N ASN A 203 -4.59 -33.25 38.34
CA ASN A 203 -4.77 -31.80 38.51
C ASN A 203 -3.64 -31.17 39.33
N ARG A 204 -3.15 -31.88 40.34
CA ARG A 204 -1.99 -31.49 41.17
C ARG A 204 -0.68 -31.50 40.36
N GLY A 205 -0.49 -32.51 39.47
CA GLY A 205 0.67 -32.58 38.58
C GLY A 205 0.68 -31.47 37.53
N ILE A 206 -0.47 -31.14 36.95
CA ILE A 206 -0.64 -30.00 36.04
C ILE A 206 -0.37 -28.67 36.77
N ALA A 207 -0.89 -28.53 37.99
CA ALA A 207 -0.67 -27.36 38.83
C ALA A 207 0.82 -27.13 39.12
N GLY A 208 1.55 -28.15 39.49
CA GLY A 208 3.01 -28.11 39.72
C GLY A 208 3.83 -27.75 38.47
N ARG A 209 3.46 -28.30 37.28
CA ARG A 209 4.16 -28.02 36.02
C ARG A 209 3.90 -26.57 35.48
N LEU A 210 2.78 -25.98 35.79
CA LEU A 210 2.40 -24.68 35.31
C LEU A 210 2.52 -23.55 36.34
N GLY A 211 2.99 -23.84 37.55
CA GLY A 211 3.11 -22.89 38.65
C GLY A 211 1.74 -22.32 39.09
N LEU A 212 0.70 -23.13 39.07
CA LEU A 212 -0.68 -22.74 39.40
C LEU A 212 -1.20 -23.51 40.63
N SER A 213 -2.24 -22.99 41.24
CA SER A 213 -2.95 -23.74 42.30
C SER A 213 -3.86 -24.84 41.68
N GLU A 214 -3.97 -25.99 42.34
CA GLU A 214 -4.86 -27.08 41.93
C GLU A 214 -6.30 -26.61 41.74
N MET A 215 -6.78 -25.72 42.65
CA MET A 215 -8.12 -25.12 42.57
C MET A 215 -8.33 -24.33 41.28
N MET A 216 -7.27 -23.64 40.81
CA MET A 216 -7.33 -22.90 39.56
C MET A 216 -7.42 -23.86 38.36
N ILE A 217 -6.70 -24.98 38.36
CA ILE A 217 -6.82 -26.02 37.32
C ILE A 217 -8.23 -26.60 37.30
N ARG A 218 -8.82 -26.96 38.46
CA ARG A 218 -10.21 -27.44 38.57
C ARG A 218 -11.21 -26.40 38.02
N LYS A 219 -11.03 -25.11 38.35
CA LYS A 219 -11.89 -24.02 37.86
C LYS A 219 -11.81 -23.85 36.34
N ILE A 220 -10.59 -24.00 35.76
CA ILE A 220 -10.39 -23.91 34.32
C ILE A 220 -11.02 -25.11 33.60
N LEU A 221 -10.77 -26.35 34.09
CA LEU A 221 -11.35 -27.57 33.50
C LEU A 221 -12.89 -27.56 33.57
N ARG A 222 -13.49 -27.12 34.71
CA ARG A 222 -14.94 -26.95 34.83
C ARG A 222 -15.48 -25.91 33.88
N ARG A 223 -14.77 -24.78 33.70
CA ARG A 223 -15.16 -23.73 32.76
C ARG A 223 -15.13 -24.20 31.31
N LEU A 224 -14.20 -25.13 30.98
CA LEU A 224 -14.02 -25.67 29.65
C LEU A 224 -14.88 -26.91 29.36
N GLY A 225 -15.73 -27.32 30.33
CA GLY A 225 -16.63 -28.46 30.18
C GLY A 225 -15.90 -29.80 30.01
N TRP A 226 -14.68 -29.93 30.56
CA TRP A 226 -13.91 -31.17 30.42
C TRP A 226 -14.62 -32.29 31.21
N GLN A 227 -14.93 -33.40 30.51
CA GLN A 227 -15.43 -34.63 31.11
C GLN A 227 -14.40 -35.73 30.80
N PRO A 228 -14.13 -36.66 31.74
CA PRO A 228 -13.35 -37.85 31.42
C PRO A 228 -14.07 -38.62 30.32
N ALA A 229 -13.30 -39.13 29.34
CA ALA A 229 -13.88 -40.03 28.35
C ALA A 229 -14.51 -41.21 29.09
N PRO A 230 -15.74 -41.63 28.69
CA PRO A 230 -16.32 -42.86 29.25
C PRO A 230 -15.35 -43.99 28.96
N GLU A 231 -14.99 -44.78 29.99
CA GLU A 231 -14.21 -45.98 29.81
C GLU A 231 -14.95 -46.86 28.79
N ALA A 232 -14.32 -47.05 27.62
CA ALA A 232 -14.82 -47.99 26.65
C ALA A 232 -14.63 -49.38 27.26
N THR A 233 -15.73 -49.98 27.73
CA THR A 233 -15.77 -51.40 28.08
C THR A 233 -15.54 -52.22 26.80
N LEU A 234 -14.31 -52.69 26.64
CA LEU A 234 -13.98 -53.70 25.62
C LEU A 234 -14.67 -55.00 26.04
N PRO A 235 -15.28 -55.78 25.11
CA PRO A 235 -15.84 -57.09 25.42
C PRO A 235 -14.71 -58.02 25.92
N LEU A 236 -15.00 -58.74 27.00
CA LEU A 236 -14.14 -59.72 27.61
C LEU A 236 -13.65 -60.76 26.57
N LEU A 237 -12.35 -60.80 26.32
CA LEU A 237 -11.67 -62.04 25.88
C LEU A 237 -11.05 -62.69 27.10
N PRO A 238 -11.07 -64.08 27.17
CA PRO A 238 -10.71 -64.75 28.39
C PRO A 238 -9.22 -64.67 28.72
N GLN A 239 -8.94 -64.55 30.00
CA GLN A 239 -7.62 -64.52 30.60
C GLN A 239 -6.84 -65.81 30.29
N ALA A 240 -5.63 -65.67 29.79
CA ALA A 240 -4.62 -66.70 29.90
C ALA A 240 -3.45 -66.18 30.73
N ASP A 241 -3.01 -67.02 31.64
CA ASP A 241 -2.11 -66.73 32.76
C ASP A 241 -0.70 -66.30 32.43
N ALA A 242 -0.10 -65.64 33.37
CA ALA A 242 1.29 -65.13 33.37
C ALA A 242 2.29 -66.30 33.69
N PRO A 243 3.61 -66.03 33.81
CA PRO A 243 4.60 -65.53 32.87
C PRO A 243 5.71 -66.58 32.61
N ALA A 244 6.34 -66.62 31.50
CA ALA A 244 7.52 -67.46 31.29
C ALA A 244 8.72 -66.65 30.78
N LYS A 245 9.89 -66.97 31.30
CA LYS A 245 11.21 -66.38 31.08
C LYS A 245 11.76 -66.64 29.68
N PRO A 246 12.84 -65.97 29.31
CA PRO A 246 13.32 -65.92 27.93
C PRO A 246 13.96 -67.22 27.52
N VAL A 247 13.67 -67.70 26.32
CA VAL A 247 14.34 -68.81 25.66
C VAL A 247 15.11 -68.34 24.45
N THR A 248 16.35 -68.78 24.46
CA THR A 248 17.40 -68.65 23.44
C THR A 248 16.97 -69.24 22.10
N ILE A 249 17.34 -68.57 21.05
CA ILE A 249 17.12 -68.97 19.66
C ILE A 249 18.08 -70.04 19.29
N SER A 250 17.57 -71.15 18.74
CA SER A 250 18.33 -72.12 17.95
C SER A 250 17.62 -72.31 16.61
N ASP A 251 18.47 -72.31 15.58
CA ASP A 251 18.13 -72.44 14.17
C ASP A 251 17.27 -73.64 13.84
N SER A 252 16.31 -73.52 12.96
CA SER A 252 16.20 -74.27 11.71
C SER A 252 14.81 -74.22 11.11
N SER A 253 14.85 -74.14 9.83
CA SER A 253 13.86 -74.46 8.79
C SER A 253 13.23 -73.29 8.03
N ALA A 254 13.69 -73.23 6.81
CA ALA A 254 13.22 -72.39 5.75
C ALA A 254 11.76 -72.76 5.36
N ASP A 255 10.91 -71.81 5.36
CA ASP A 255 9.71 -71.79 4.52
C ASP A 255 9.63 -70.49 3.68
N GLN A 256 9.56 -70.74 2.40
CA GLN A 256 9.58 -69.69 1.33
C GLN A 256 8.36 -68.82 1.46
N ILE A 257 8.56 -67.57 1.90
CA ILE A 257 7.62 -66.47 1.68
C ILE A 257 8.05 -65.81 0.40
N SER A 258 7.19 -65.90 -0.64
CA SER A 258 7.37 -65.19 -1.91
C SER A 258 7.46 -63.69 -1.67
N LEU A 259 8.62 -63.10 -1.92
CA LEU A 259 8.85 -61.67 -1.96
C LEU A 259 8.00 -61.01 -3.07
N PRO A 260 7.36 -59.88 -2.79
CA PRO A 260 6.77 -59.06 -3.87
C PRO A 260 7.89 -58.60 -4.81
N ALA A 261 7.57 -58.51 -6.09
CA ALA A 261 8.48 -58.15 -7.16
C ALA A 261 9.33 -56.91 -6.83
N PRO A 262 10.63 -56.91 -7.21
CA PRO A 262 11.54 -55.79 -6.91
C PRO A 262 11.00 -54.51 -7.54
N LEU A 263 10.96 -53.45 -6.74
CA LEU A 263 10.73 -52.06 -7.18
C LEU A 263 11.71 -51.76 -8.33
N PRO A 264 11.25 -51.05 -9.38
CA PRO A 264 12.13 -50.63 -10.46
C PRO A 264 13.31 -49.85 -9.89
N PRO A 265 14.52 -50.00 -10.43
CA PRO A 265 15.71 -49.33 -9.93
C PRO A 265 15.49 -47.82 -10.00
N PRO A 266 16.03 -47.04 -9.01
CA PRO A 266 15.95 -45.57 -9.03
C PRO A 266 16.58 -45.06 -10.33
N PRO A 267 15.96 -44.09 -11.00
CA PRO A 267 16.49 -43.54 -12.25
C PRO A 267 17.93 -43.08 -12.04
N GLN A 268 18.85 -43.61 -12.84
CA GLN A 268 20.26 -43.25 -12.86
C GLN A 268 20.37 -41.72 -13.02
N ARG A 269 21.17 -41.06 -12.17
CA ARG A 269 21.54 -39.66 -12.31
C ARG A 269 22.16 -39.46 -13.70
N GLN A 270 21.40 -38.87 -14.60
CA GLN A 270 21.91 -38.45 -15.89
C GLN A 270 22.76 -37.17 -15.67
N GLU A 271 23.84 -37.07 -16.37
CA GLU A 271 24.77 -35.94 -16.38
C GLU A 271 24.09 -34.61 -16.76
N PRO A 272 24.65 -33.44 -16.36
CA PRO A 272 24.00 -32.14 -16.53
C PRO A 272 23.98 -31.69 -17.98
N GLY A 273 22.95 -32.08 -18.71
CA GLY A 273 22.78 -31.70 -20.12
C GLY A 273 21.33 -31.71 -20.59
N VAL A 274 20.49 -32.60 -20.04
CA VAL A 274 19.07 -32.66 -20.46
C VAL A 274 18.26 -32.84 -19.19
N LYS A 275 17.58 -31.77 -18.77
CA LYS A 275 16.57 -31.88 -17.69
C LYS A 275 15.48 -32.83 -18.18
N PRO A 276 15.18 -33.95 -17.48
CA PRO A 276 14.02 -34.75 -17.83
C PRO A 276 12.78 -33.87 -17.76
N ALA A 277 11.91 -33.99 -18.75
CA ALA A 277 10.63 -33.31 -18.73
C ALA A 277 9.95 -33.65 -17.40
N ALA A 278 9.56 -32.64 -16.65
CA ALA A 278 8.86 -32.85 -15.39
C ALA A 278 7.61 -33.65 -15.68
N GLN A 279 7.47 -34.82 -15.06
CA GLN A 279 6.31 -35.72 -15.22
C GLN A 279 5.44 -35.61 -13.98
N SER A 280 4.14 -35.57 -14.12
CA SER A 280 3.20 -35.73 -13.02
C SER A 280 2.98 -37.23 -12.79
N PHE A 281 2.92 -37.65 -11.54
CA PHE A 281 2.62 -39.00 -11.13
C PHE A 281 1.12 -39.21 -10.94
N ASP A 282 0.36 -38.12 -10.82
CA ASP A 282 -1.10 -38.15 -10.83
C ASP A 282 -1.64 -37.71 -12.21
N GLN A 283 -2.73 -38.36 -12.61
CA GLN A 283 -3.49 -38.00 -13.81
C GLN A 283 -4.77 -37.21 -13.46
N ASN A 284 -5.25 -37.32 -12.22
CA ASN A 284 -6.43 -36.60 -11.75
C ASN A 284 -6.05 -35.21 -11.24
N PRO A 285 -6.49 -34.12 -11.88
CA PRO A 285 -6.18 -32.75 -11.42
C PRO A 285 -6.68 -32.42 -10.00
N LEU A 286 -7.70 -33.11 -9.52
CA LEU A 286 -8.35 -32.87 -8.24
C LEU A 286 -7.81 -33.74 -7.11
N ASP A 287 -7.06 -34.78 -7.42
CA ASP A 287 -6.37 -35.64 -6.45
C ASP A 287 -4.88 -35.71 -6.81
N ARG A 288 -4.04 -35.06 -6.02
CA ARG A 288 -2.59 -34.97 -6.22
C ARG A 288 -1.84 -35.68 -5.08
N SER A 289 -2.39 -36.76 -4.57
CA SER A 289 -1.82 -37.50 -3.45
C SER A 289 -0.51 -38.16 -3.78
N MET A 290 -0.38 -38.74 -4.98
CA MET A 290 0.90 -39.36 -5.42
C MET A 290 1.99 -38.34 -5.62
N ASP A 291 1.71 -37.21 -6.30
CA ASP A 291 2.68 -36.11 -6.43
C ASP A 291 3.16 -35.59 -5.05
N ARG A 292 2.27 -35.52 -4.08
CA ARG A 292 2.63 -35.17 -2.69
C ARG A 292 3.51 -36.21 -2.01
N LEU A 293 3.24 -37.48 -2.26
CA LEU A 293 4.07 -38.57 -1.76
C LEU A 293 5.47 -38.50 -2.38
N TRP A 294 5.58 -38.37 -3.71
CA TRP A 294 6.86 -38.26 -4.39
C TRP A 294 7.64 -37.00 -3.97
N ALA A 295 6.95 -35.87 -3.76
CA ALA A 295 7.55 -34.69 -3.18
C ALA A 295 8.08 -34.92 -1.76
N ALA A 296 7.37 -35.68 -0.94
CA ALA A 296 7.81 -36.03 0.42
C ALA A 296 9.04 -36.95 0.41
N LEU A 297 9.14 -37.83 -0.60
CA LEU A 297 10.30 -38.70 -0.82
C LEU A 297 11.49 -37.96 -1.48
N GLY A 298 11.34 -36.68 -1.83
CA GLY A 298 12.40 -35.90 -2.45
C GLY A 298 12.56 -36.13 -3.96
N LEU A 299 11.59 -36.75 -4.60
CA LEU A 299 11.63 -37.13 -6.02
C LEU A 299 10.83 -36.16 -6.94
N LEU A 300 10.19 -35.15 -6.38
CA LEU A 300 9.46 -34.11 -7.10
C LEU A 300 9.87 -32.72 -6.61
N ASP A 301 10.36 -31.88 -7.51
CA ASP A 301 10.83 -30.53 -7.21
C ASP A 301 9.73 -29.46 -7.24
N ASP A 302 8.74 -29.63 -8.14
CA ASP A 302 7.60 -28.73 -8.31
C ASP A 302 6.49 -29.45 -9.06
N ALA A 303 5.29 -29.53 -8.48
CA ALA A 303 4.17 -30.22 -9.11
C ALA A 303 3.77 -29.54 -10.44
N LEU A 304 3.60 -30.33 -11.49
CA LEU A 304 3.11 -29.83 -12.77
C LEU A 304 1.66 -29.35 -12.64
N PRO A 305 1.29 -28.26 -13.28
CA PRO A 305 -0.10 -27.87 -13.38
C PRO A 305 -0.91 -28.89 -14.20
N LEU A 306 -1.99 -29.39 -13.63
CA LEU A 306 -3.01 -30.17 -14.28
C LEU A 306 -4.34 -29.46 -14.11
N PHE A 307 -5.04 -29.23 -15.21
CA PHE A 307 -6.31 -28.52 -15.19
C PHE A 307 -7.50 -29.49 -15.33
N ALA A 308 -8.52 -29.26 -14.50
CA ALA A 308 -9.82 -29.89 -14.62
C ALA A 308 -10.82 -28.89 -15.18
N PRO A 309 -11.81 -29.34 -15.99
CA PRO A 309 -12.92 -28.46 -16.37
C PRO A 309 -13.58 -27.83 -15.16
N ALA A 310 -13.90 -26.55 -15.25
CA ALA A 310 -14.52 -25.79 -14.19
C ALA A 310 -15.45 -24.73 -14.76
N GLN A 311 -16.68 -24.69 -14.28
CA GLN A 311 -17.63 -23.65 -14.64
C GLN A 311 -17.66 -22.57 -13.54
N ASN A 312 -17.74 -21.33 -13.96
CA ASN A 312 -17.86 -20.13 -13.08
C ASN A 312 -16.86 -20.13 -11.93
N LEU A 313 -15.59 -20.51 -12.22
CA LEU A 313 -14.55 -20.54 -11.17
C LEU A 313 -14.24 -19.12 -10.69
N PRO A 314 -14.48 -18.81 -9.42
CA PRO A 314 -14.29 -17.46 -8.90
C PRO A 314 -12.84 -16.99 -9.09
N ARG A 315 -12.66 -15.75 -9.53
CA ARG A 315 -11.35 -15.11 -9.71
C ARG A 315 -10.45 -15.73 -10.79
N ALA A 316 -10.98 -16.60 -11.62
CA ALA A 316 -10.20 -17.20 -12.70
C ALA A 316 -9.80 -16.17 -13.76
N GLY A 317 -10.46 -15.02 -13.83
CA GLY A 317 -10.04 -13.87 -14.64
C GLY A 317 -8.59 -13.43 -14.38
N VAL A 318 -7.99 -13.76 -13.22
CA VAL A 318 -6.57 -13.48 -12.94
C VAL A 318 -5.63 -14.17 -13.92
N LEU A 319 -6.08 -15.20 -14.62
CA LEU A 319 -5.33 -15.87 -15.68
C LEU A 319 -5.01 -14.95 -16.87
N LEU A 320 -5.77 -13.87 -17.09
CA LEU A 320 -5.41 -12.81 -18.05
C LEU A 320 -4.02 -12.22 -17.81
N ALA A 321 -3.49 -12.38 -16.60
CA ALA A 321 -2.16 -11.89 -16.23
C ALA A 321 -1.01 -12.81 -16.67
N ILE A 322 -1.28 -14.06 -17.09
CA ILE A 322 -0.23 -15.05 -17.37
C ILE A 322 0.67 -14.62 -18.53
N PRO A 323 0.18 -14.10 -19.67
CA PRO A 323 1.06 -13.65 -20.73
C PRO A 323 2.05 -12.57 -20.28
N ALA A 324 1.59 -11.57 -19.56
CA ALA A 324 2.44 -10.52 -19.03
C ALA A 324 3.39 -11.03 -17.91
N LEU A 325 2.97 -12.03 -17.11
CA LEU A 325 3.86 -12.69 -16.14
C LEU A 325 5.00 -13.44 -16.84
N VAL A 326 4.71 -14.18 -17.89
CA VAL A 326 5.74 -14.89 -18.68
C VAL A 326 6.69 -13.88 -19.34
N ALA A 327 6.15 -12.86 -20.00
CA ALA A 327 6.92 -11.80 -20.64
C ALA A 327 7.82 -11.03 -19.65
N SER A 328 7.40 -10.87 -18.39
CA SER A 328 8.21 -10.18 -17.36
C SER A 328 9.57 -10.83 -17.10
N GLY A 329 9.79 -12.07 -17.51
CA GLY A 329 11.00 -12.83 -17.29
C GLY A 329 11.21 -13.27 -15.83
N LEU A 330 10.19 -13.12 -14.95
CA LEU A 330 10.32 -13.48 -13.52
C LEU A 330 10.71 -14.93 -13.34
N LEU A 331 10.05 -15.84 -14.02
CA LEU A 331 10.24 -17.28 -13.80
C LEU A 331 11.64 -17.72 -14.27
N SER A 332 12.08 -17.31 -15.45
CA SER A 332 13.42 -17.62 -15.99
C SER A 332 14.53 -16.97 -15.16
N ALA A 333 14.37 -15.71 -14.75
CA ALA A 333 15.32 -15.04 -13.89
C ALA A 333 15.42 -15.73 -12.51
N ALA A 334 14.30 -16.12 -11.94
CA ALA A 334 14.28 -16.82 -10.67
C ALA A 334 14.90 -18.22 -10.75
N GLU A 335 14.66 -18.95 -11.83
CA GLU A 335 15.28 -20.26 -12.08
C GLU A 335 16.80 -20.13 -12.17
N LYS A 336 17.29 -19.13 -12.91
CA LYS A 336 18.72 -18.82 -13.06
C LYS A 336 19.39 -18.49 -11.70
N ILE A 337 18.70 -17.74 -10.82
CA ILE A 337 19.27 -17.20 -9.58
C ILE A 337 19.09 -18.16 -8.41
N TYR A 338 17.91 -18.75 -8.29
CA TYR A 338 17.58 -19.62 -7.15
C TYR A 338 17.76 -21.11 -7.49
N GLY A 339 17.74 -21.49 -8.77
CA GLY A 339 17.70 -22.90 -9.14
C GLY A 339 16.48 -23.62 -8.58
N SER A 340 16.56 -24.95 -8.49
CA SER A 340 15.52 -25.74 -7.80
C SER A 340 15.51 -25.43 -6.30
N LEU A 341 14.32 -25.21 -5.73
CA LEU A 341 14.16 -25.21 -4.27
C LEU A 341 14.28 -26.65 -3.75
N HIS A 342 14.37 -26.82 -2.44
CA HIS A 342 14.30 -28.16 -1.85
C HIS A 342 13.08 -28.91 -2.43
N PRO A 343 13.23 -30.19 -2.84
CA PRO A 343 12.16 -30.99 -3.39
C PRO A 343 10.86 -30.85 -2.62
N SER A 344 9.78 -30.58 -3.31
CA SER A 344 8.49 -30.35 -2.68
C SER A 344 7.38 -30.17 -3.72
N PHE A 345 6.17 -30.50 -3.37
CA PHE A 345 4.98 -30.31 -4.20
C PHE A 345 4.80 -28.84 -4.68
N TYR A 346 5.07 -27.87 -3.83
CA TYR A 346 5.08 -26.46 -4.19
C TYR A 346 6.52 -25.98 -4.38
N GLY A 347 7.02 -26.03 -5.59
CA GLY A 347 8.40 -25.63 -5.93
C GLY A 347 8.55 -24.14 -6.22
N LEU A 348 9.59 -23.78 -6.96
CA LEU A 348 9.93 -22.39 -7.27
C LEU A 348 8.86 -21.71 -8.13
N ARG A 349 8.54 -22.31 -9.29
CA ARG A 349 7.56 -21.77 -10.24
C ARG A 349 6.20 -21.56 -9.56
N THR A 350 5.67 -22.65 -8.94
CA THR A 350 4.38 -22.62 -8.25
C THR A 350 4.34 -21.54 -7.16
N THR A 351 5.42 -21.40 -6.38
CA THR A 351 5.52 -20.38 -5.34
C THR A 351 5.47 -18.96 -5.91
N LEU A 352 6.21 -18.69 -6.99
CA LEU A 352 6.27 -17.34 -7.58
C LEU A 352 4.97 -16.98 -8.28
N VAL A 353 4.41 -17.89 -9.07
CA VAL A 353 3.09 -17.71 -9.70
C VAL A 353 2.04 -17.43 -8.63
N ALA A 354 2.00 -18.24 -7.56
CA ALA A 354 1.08 -18.02 -6.44
C ALA A 354 1.22 -16.61 -5.83
N TYR A 355 2.42 -16.16 -5.51
CA TYR A 355 2.62 -14.83 -4.92
C TYR A 355 2.19 -13.69 -5.84
N VAL A 356 2.47 -13.79 -7.15
CA VAL A 356 2.08 -12.75 -8.11
C VAL A 356 0.58 -12.72 -8.31
N LEU A 357 -0.07 -13.89 -8.52
CA LEU A 357 -1.52 -13.96 -8.69
C LEU A 357 -2.26 -13.51 -7.42
N LEU A 358 -1.79 -13.90 -6.24
CA LEU A 358 -2.35 -13.42 -4.99
C LEU A 358 -2.25 -11.90 -4.84
N ALA A 359 -1.13 -11.30 -5.26
CA ALA A 359 -0.99 -9.86 -5.25
C ALA A 359 -1.98 -9.18 -6.21
N LEU A 360 -2.14 -9.70 -7.43
CA LEU A 360 -3.10 -9.22 -8.43
C LEU A 360 -4.55 -9.36 -7.96
N LEU A 361 -4.87 -10.44 -7.25
CA LEU A 361 -6.18 -10.66 -6.62
C LEU A 361 -6.42 -9.81 -5.36
N ARG A 362 -5.51 -8.92 -5.00
CA ARG A 362 -5.60 -8.12 -3.76
C ARG A 362 -5.60 -8.97 -2.49
N ILE A 363 -4.88 -10.09 -2.52
CA ILE A 363 -4.56 -10.92 -1.37
C ILE A 363 -3.08 -10.70 -1.00
N PRO A 364 -2.72 -9.50 -0.52
CA PRO A 364 -1.33 -9.05 -0.47
C PRO A 364 -0.53 -9.63 0.71
N ARG A 365 -1.18 -10.45 1.55
CA ARG A 365 -0.58 -11.17 2.67
C ARG A 365 -1.04 -12.61 2.69
N PRO A 366 -0.14 -13.58 2.93
CA PRO A 366 -0.53 -14.98 3.04
C PRO A 366 -1.64 -15.24 4.06
N GLU A 367 -1.74 -14.43 5.12
CA GLU A 367 -2.74 -14.59 6.16
C GLU A 367 -4.18 -14.41 5.67
N ALA A 368 -4.37 -13.57 4.65
CA ALA A 368 -5.69 -13.34 4.05
C ALA A 368 -6.21 -14.55 3.26
N LEU A 369 -5.35 -15.49 2.89
CA LEU A 369 -5.78 -16.76 2.24
C LEU A 369 -6.80 -17.55 3.06
N LYS A 370 -6.86 -17.34 4.37
CA LYS A 370 -7.85 -18.00 5.24
C LYS A 370 -9.30 -17.63 4.93
N GLU A 371 -9.50 -16.55 4.20
CA GLU A 371 -10.81 -16.02 3.80
C GLU A 371 -11.27 -16.60 2.46
N TYR A 372 -10.43 -17.42 1.80
CA TYR A 372 -10.68 -17.96 0.46
C TYR A 372 -10.65 -19.48 0.48
N SER A 373 -11.38 -20.08 -0.48
CA SER A 373 -11.35 -21.53 -0.71
C SER A 373 -9.99 -21.95 -1.29
N PRO A 374 -9.22 -22.80 -0.59
CA PRO A 374 -7.93 -23.26 -1.11
C PRO A 374 -8.04 -24.08 -2.40
N GLY A 375 -9.12 -24.84 -2.56
CA GLY A 375 -9.38 -25.63 -3.76
C GLY A 375 -9.69 -24.76 -4.98
N GLU A 376 -10.55 -23.74 -4.83
CA GLU A 376 -10.86 -22.81 -5.94
C GLU A 376 -9.61 -22.09 -6.43
N LEU A 377 -8.83 -21.51 -5.48
CA LEU A 377 -7.57 -20.86 -5.85
C LEU A 377 -6.52 -21.85 -6.41
N GLY A 378 -6.52 -23.10 -5.96
CA GLY A 378 -5.66 -24.15 -6.49
C GLY A 378 -5.97 -24.46 -7.94
N ARG A 379 -7.24 -24.64 -8.28
CA ARG A 379 -7.70 -24.91 -9.65
C ARG A 379 -7.28 -23.83 -10.66
N ILE A 380 -7.20 -22.57 -10.24
CA ILE A 380 -6.70 -21.46 -11.10
C ILE A 380 -5.25 -21.72 -11.56
N VAL A 381 -4.44 -22.37 -10.74
CA VAL A 381 -3.03 -22.63 -11.05
C VAL A 381 -2.75 -24.10 -11.40
N GLY A 382 -3.79 -24.87 -11.71
CA GLY A 382 -3.69 -26.27 -12.10
C GLY A 382 -3.27 -27.18 -10.94
N LEU A 383 -3.71 -26.88 -9.71
CA LEU A 383 -3.45 -27.67 -8.52
C LEU A 383 -4.75 -28.01 -7.80
N ASP A 384 -4.74 -29.10 -7.02
CA ASP A 384 -5.87 -29.50 -6.18
C ASP A 384 -6.20 -28.43 -5.13
N ARG A 385 -5.18 -27.75 -4.60
CA ARG A 385 -5.32 -26.67 -3.62
C ARG A 385 -4.13 -25.72 -3.63
N MET A 386 -4.38 -24.47 -3.30
CA MET A 386 -3.36 -23.44 -3.14
C MET A 386 -2.45 -23.72 -1.93
N PRO A 387 -1.16 -23.33 -1.96
CA PRO A 387 -0.28 -23.44 -0.77
C PRO A 387 -0.86 -22.71 0.44
N GLU A 388 -0.87 -23.38 1.58
CA GLU A 388 -1.27 -22.77 2.84
C GLU A 388 -0.33 -21.63 3.29
N VAL A 389 -0.83 -20.75 4.14
CA VAL A 389 -0.08 -19.64 4.76
C VAL A 389 1.29 -20.07 5.30
N LYS A 390 1.33 -21.20 6.01
CA LYS A 390 2.56 -21.73 6.60
C LYS A 390 3.57 -22.15 5.52
N ILE A 391 3.10 -22.73 4.44
CA ILE A 391 3.93 -23.17 3.31
C ILE A 391 4.50 -21.95 2.59
N LEU A 392 3.66 -20.97 2.21
CA LEU A 392 4.13 -19.74 1.56
C LEU A 392 5.20 -19.02 2.38
N ARG A 393 4.99 -18.89 3.69
CA ARG A 393 5.99 -18.28 4.59
C ARG A 393 7.30 -19.07 4.60
N ARG A 394 7.24 -20.40 4.67
CA ARG A 394 8.42 -21.26 4.63
C ARG A 394 9.17 -21.08 3.30
N LYS A 395 8.45 -21.08 2.17
CA LYS A 395 9.05 -20.87 0.84
C LYS A 395 9.69 -19.49 0.71
N LEU A 396 9.05 -18.44 1.20
CA LEU A 396 9.64 -17.10 1.24
C LEU A 396 10.93 -17.08 2.07
N SER A 397 10.96 -17.82 3.19
CA SER A 397 12.17 -17.96 4.00
C SER A 397 13.28 -18.70 3.26
N GLN A 398 12.96 -19.78 2.54
CA GLN A 398 13.91 -20.53 1.73
C GLN A 398 14.53 -19.68 0.62
N LEU A 399 13.70 -18.89 -0.09
CA LEU A 399 14.16 -17.94 -1.10
C LEU A 399 15.07 -16.85 -0.48
N ALA A 400 14.65 -16.27 0.64
CA ALA A 400 15.44 -15.25 1.33
C ALA A 400 16.79 -15.76 1.83
N ALA A 401 16.86 -17.02 2.30
CA ALA A 401 18.12 -17.63 2.75
C ALA A 401 19.17 -17.71 1.63
N ARG A 402 18.75 -17.77 0.36
CA ARG A 402 19.66 -17.78 -0.80
C ARG A 402 20.18 -16.39 -1.20
N LYS A 403 19.72 -15.31 -0.57
CA LYS A 403 20.19 -13.93 -0.77
C LYS A 403 20.18 -13.45 -2.24
N GLY A 404 19.23 -13.95 -3.04
CA GLY A 404 19.14 -13.68 -4.48
C GLY A 404 18.20 -12.54 -4.86
N SER A 405 17.51 -11.90 -3.92
CA SER A 405 16.43 -10.94 -4.21
C SER A 405 16.92 -9.69 -4.96
N HIS A 406 18.14 -9.24 -4.69
CA HIS A 406 18.73 -8.10 -5.41
C HIS A 406 19.03 -8.45 -6.87
N ALA A 407 19.66 -9.61 -7.11
CA ALA A 407 19.95 -10.10 -8.46
C ALA A 407 18.64 -10.31 -9.27
N LEU A 408 17.60 -10.85 -8.63
CA LEU A 408 16.28 -10.98 -9.24
C LEU A 408 15.71 -9.61 -9.64
N GLY A 409 15.78 -8.62 -8.75
CA GLY A 409 15.36 -7.26 -9.06
C GLY A 409 16.12 -6.64 -10.24
N GLN A 410 17.42 -6.92 -10.35
CA GLN A 410 18.26 -6.45 -11.46
C GLN A 410 17.87 -7.12 -12.78
N GLU A 411 17.67 -8.44 -12.82
CA GLU A 411 17.25 -9.16 -14.06
C GLU A 411 15.88 -8.67 -14.53
N ILE A 412 14.92 -8.49 -13.63
CA ILE A 412 13.59 -7.92 -13.97
C ILE A 412 13.73 -6.50 -14.52
N ALA A 413 14.56 -5.66 -13.88
CA ALA A 413 14.81 -4.30 -14.36
C ALA A 413 15.47 -4.29 -15.73
N GLN A 414 16.42 -5.19 -16.02
CA GLN A 414 17.06 -5.33 -17.33
C GLN A 414 16.06 -5.76 -18.40
N GLN A 415 15.18 -6.73 -18.06
CA GLN A 415 14.10 -7.16 -18.97
C GLN A 415 13.19 -5.97 -19.31
N ARG A 416 12.76 -5.22 -18.28
CA ARG A 416 11.92 -4.02 -18.47
C ARG A 416 12.60 -2.95 -19.32
N ILE A 417 13.91 -2.75 -19.18
CA ILE A 417 14.68 -1.82 -20.01
C ILE A 417 14.77 -2.29 -21.46
N ARG A 418 14.89 -3.59 -21.73
CA ARG A 418 14.89 -4.13 -23.09
C ARG A 418 13.56 -3.89 -23.79
N GLU A 419 12.45 -4.12 -23.09
CA GLU A 419 11.09 -3.99 -23.66
C GLU A 419 10.64 -2.52 -23.81
N HIS A 420 10.90 -1.70 -22.81
CA HIS A 420 10.38 -0.34 -22.70
C HIS A 420 11.50 0.74 -22.70
N GLY A 421 12.62 0.50 -23.34
CA GLY A 421 13.80 1.36 -23.29
C GLY A 421 13.55 2.86 -23.51
N HIS A 422 12.54 3.22 -24.28
CA HIS A 422 12.19 4.61 -24.62
C HIS A 422 11.65 5.45 -23.44
N VAL A 423 11.22 4.83 -22.33
CA VAL A 423 10.64 5.54 -21.17
C VAL A 423 11.68 5.97 -20.14
N PHE A 424 12.91 5.49 -20.20
CA PHE A 424 13.95 5.68 -19.17
C PHE A 424 14.84 6.93 -19.35
N GLY A 425 14.44 7.89 -20.17
CA GLY A 425 15.15 9.18 -20.28
C GLY A 425 15.01 10.07 -19.03
N PHE A 426 13.97 9.88 -18.24
CA PHE A 426 13.74 10.51 -16.94
C PHE A 426 13.47 9.43 -15.90
N LEU A 427 14.18 9.51 -14.77
CA LEU A 427 14.07 8.58 -13.64
C LEU A 427 13.69 9.36 -12.39
N TYR A 428 12.59 9.00 -11.78
CA TYR A 428 12.09 9.60 -10.54
C TYR A 428 12.57 8.78 -9.36
N VAL A 429 13.30 9.40 -8.43
CA VAL A 429 13.82 8.72 -7.24
C VAL A 429 13.21 9.32 -5.98
N ASP A 430 12.56 8.47 -5.20
CA ASP A 430 11.97 8.87 -3.91
C ASP A 430 12.08 7.76 -2.87
N GLY A 431 12.05 8.15 -1.60
CA GLY A 431 12.16 7.24 -0.47
C GLY A 431 10.81 6.96 0.19
N HIS A 432 10.45 5.69 0.28
CA HIS A 432 9.25 5.24 0.99
C HIS A 432 9.59 4.72 2.38
N VAL A 433 9.09 5.41 3.43
CA VAL A 433 9.31 5.04 4.83
C VAL A 433 8.17 4.18 5.34
N ARG A 434 8.50 2.97 5.81
CA ARG A 434 7.56 2.03 6.43
C ARG A 434 7.73 2.00 7.94
N ALA A 435 6.66 2.25 8.69
CA ALA A 435 6.66 2.13 10.13
C ALA A 435 6.71 0.66 10.57
N TYR A 436 7.44 0.40 11.64
CA TYR A 436 7.53 -0.90 12.29
C TYR A 436 6.78 -0.86 13.62
N HIS A 437 5.87 -1.80 13.80
CA HIS A 437 5.02 -1.91 15.00
C HIS A 437 5.30 -3.19 15.81
N GLY A 438 6.42 -3.87 15.53
CA GLY A 438 6.82 -5.07 16.23
C GLY A 438 7.52 -4.80 17.57
N LYS A 439 7.96 -5.86 18.24
CA LYS A 439 8.54 -5.81 19.59
C LYS A 439 10.03 -5.40 19.63
N HIS A 440 10.73 -5.54 18.51
CA HIS A 440 12.19 -5.30 18.47
C HIS A 440 12.53 -3.81 18.39
N THR A 441 13.62 -3.42 19.02
CA THR A 441 14.16 -2.06 18.95
C THR A 441 14.97 -1.89 17.68
N ILE A 442 14.37 -1.35 16.62
CA ILE A 442 15.05 -1.01 15.38
C ILE A 442 15.24 0.51 15.24
N PRO A 443 16.16 0.97 14.38
CA PRO A 443 16.39 2.39 14.19
C PRO A 443 15.13 3.14 13.76
N LYS A 444 14.99 4.39 14.27
CA LYS A 444 13.84 5.25 13.98
C LYS A 444 14.07 6.07 12.72
N ALA A 445 13.04 6.18 11.86
CA ALA A 445 12.97 7.14 10.78
C ALA A 445 11.79 8.10 10.98
N TYR A 446 11.82 9.26 10.34
CA TYR A 446 10.70 10.18 10.36
C TYR A 446 9.63 9.72 9.38
N VAL A 447 8.50 9.31 9.90
CA VAL A 447 7.34 8.88 9.11
C VAL A 447 6.48 10.13 8.86
N THR A 448 6.54 10.65 7.64
CA THR A 448 5.92 11.93 7.25
C THR A 448 4.41 11.94 7.46
N ARG A 449 3.75 10.82 7.21
CA ARG A 449 2.29 10.66 7.33
C ARG A 449 1.78 10.87 8.75
N VAL A 450 2.50 10.31 9.73
CA VAL A 450 2.15 10.45 11.15
C VAL A 450 2.93 11.57 11.85
N ARG A 451 3.78 12.27 11.10
CA ARG A 451 4.63 13.38 11.59
C ARG A 451 5.45 13.02 12.84
N LEU A 452 5.84 11.75 12.95
CA LEU A 452 6.52 11.19 14.13
C LEU A 452 7.76 10.40 13.72
N ALA A 453 8.80 10.45 14.55
CA ALA A 453 9.94 9.54 14.44
C ALA A 453 9.60 8.21 15.11
N ALA A 454 9.37 7.17 14.32
CA ALA A 454 9.03 5.82 14.76
C ALA A 454 10.08 4.81 14.27
N PRO A 455 10.18 3.62 14.90
CA PRO A 455 10.91 2.51 14.32
C PRO A 455 10.43 2.29 12.90
N ALA A 456 11.34 2.22 11.93
CA ALA A 456 10.95 2.18 10.53
C ALA A 456 12.10 1.70 9.63
N THR A 457 11.76 1.34 8.40
CA THR A 457 12.69 1.05 7.32
C THR A 457 12.39 1.93 6.12
N THR A 458 13.37 2.16 5.26
CA THR A 458 13.21 3.01 4.07
C THR A 458 13.55 2.20 2.83
N ASP A 459 12.69 2.27 1.81
CA ASP A 459 12.96 1.74 0.48
C ASP A 459 13.08 2.91 -0.50
N TYR A 460 14.10 2.92 -1.35
CA TYR A 460 14.25 3.89 -2.43
C TYR A 460 13.79 3.27 -3.73
N TRP A 461 12.77 3.87 -4.32
CA TRP A 461 12.17 3.45 -5.57
C TRP A 461 12.63 4.34 -6.70
N VAL A 462 12.98 3.70 -7.81
CA VAL A 462 13.30 4.37 -9.06
C VAL A 462 12.16 4.09 -10.03
N ASN A 463 11.47 5.13 -10.45
CA ASN A 463 10.34 5.04 -11.37
C ASN A 463 10.70 5.70 -12.69
N ASP A 464 10.10 5.25 -13.78
CA ASP A 464 10.24 5.82 -15.11
C ASP A 464 9.39 7.09 -15.32
N LYS A 465 9.38 7.63 -16.55
CA LYS A 465 8.59 8.82 -16.90
C LYS A 465 7.06 8.62 -16.82
N ARG A 466 6.58 7.38 -16.81
CA ARG A 466 5.15 7.03 -16.68
C ARG A 466 4.74 6.91 -15.21
N GLY A 467 5.70 6.73 -14.32
CA GLY A 467 5.50 6.48 -12.91
C GLY A 467 5.61 4.99 -12.55
N ASP A 468 5.91 4.12 -13.51
CA ASP A 468 6.09 2.69 -13.26
C ASP A 468 7.43 2.44 -12.58
N PRO A 469 7.50 1.54 -11.58
CA PRO A 469 8.74 1.25 -10.87
C PRO A 469 9.70 0.48 -11.79
N LEU A 470 10.94 0.91 -11.85
CA LEU A 470 12.02 0.18 -12.53
C LEU A 470 12.79 -0.70 -11.55
N PHE A 471 13.09 -0.15 -10.37
CA PHE A 471 14.01 -0.76 -9.46
C PHE A 471 13.77 -0.26 -8.03
N VAL A 472 14.06 -1.10 -7.03
CA VAL A 472 13.96 -0.73 -5.63
C VAL A 472 15.25 -1.08 -4.89
N VAL A 473 15.70 -0.18 -4.03
CA VAL A 473 16.83 -0.42 -3.13
C VAL A 473 16.32 -0.32 -1.70
N THR A 474 16.49 -1.39 -0.95
CA THR A 474 16.18 -1.40 0.47
C THR A 474 17.31 -0.70 1.23
N ALA A 475 16.97 0.36 1.93
CA ALA A 475 17.89 1.14 2.72
C ALA A 475 17.61 1.02 4.22
N GLU A 476 18.60 1.40 5.01
CA GLU A 476 18.47 1.51 6.46
C GLU A 476 17.51 2.62 6.87
N ALA A 477 17.01 2.55 8.09
CA ALA A 477 16.29 3.66 8.69
C ALA A 477 17.20 4.91 8.75
N ASN A 478 16.61 6.07 8.52
CA ASN A 478 17.32 7.36 8.49
C ASN A 478 18.40 7.51 7.40
N ALA A 479 18.45 6.62 6.42
CA ALA A 479 19.25 6.84 5.23
C ALA A 479 18.73 8.10 4.52
N ALA A 480 19.48 9.20 4.55
CA ALA A 480 19.07 10.42 3.87
C ALA A 480 19.20 10.22 2.35
N LEU A 481 18.25 10.77 1.58
CA LEU A 481 18.28 10.72 0.11
C LEU A 481 19.62 11.20 -0.45
N THR A 482 20.24 12.23 0.15
CA THR A 482 21.57 12.73 -0.24
C THR A 482 22.69 11.71 -0.11
N ARG A 483 22.56 10.70 0.75
CA ARG A 483 23.55 9.62 0.90
C ARG A 483 23.21 8.42 0.03
N MET A 484 21.93 8.16 -0.18
CA MET A 484 21.49 6.98 -0.93
C MET A 484 21.50 7.18 -2.44
N LEU A 485 21.33 8.41 -2.93
CA LEU A 485 21.30 8.68 -4.36
C LEU A 485 22.51 8.12 -5.11
N PRO A 486 23.79 8.33 -4.68
CA PRO A 486 24.95 7.75 -5.37
C PRO A 486 24.88 6.23 -5.46
N THR A 487 24.52 5.56 -4.36
CA THR A 487 24.39 4.09 -4.33
C THR A 487 23.27 3.61 -5.25
N VAL A 488 22.07 4.19 -5.15
CA VAL A 488 20.95 3.84 -6.01
C VAL A 488 21.26 4.05 -7.47
N LEU A 489 21.88 5.19 -7.81
CA LEU A 489 22.21 5.52 -9.19
C LEU A 489 23.42 4.74 -9.73
N GLY A 490 24.33 4.30 -8.88
CA GLY A 490 25.37 3.35 -9.25
C GLY A 490 24.79 2.03 -9.74
N GLU A 491 23.78 1.49 -9.04
CA GLU A 491 23.05 0.30 -9.49
C GLU A 491 22.27 0.56 -10.79
N VAL A 492 21.57 1.69 -10.86
CA VAL A 492 20.84 2.08 -12.09
C VAL A 492 21.79 2.26 -13.28
N ARG A 493 23.01 2.77 -13.07
CA ARG A 493 24.02 2.91 -14.15
C ARG A 493 24.45 1.55 -14.69
N LYS A 494 24.62 0.54 -13.82
CA LYS A 494 24.90 -0.83 -14.25
C LYS A 494 23.77 -1.38 -15.14
N LEU A 495 22.52 -1.09 -14.79
CA LEU A 495 21.35 -1.53 -15.56
C LEU A 495 21.20 -0.81 -16.91
N LEU A 496 21.40 0.49 -16.95
CA LEU A 496 21.26 1.31 -18.17
C LEU A 496 22.46 1.19 -19.11
N GLY A 497 23.60 0.74 -18.60
CA GLY A 497 24.88 0.76 -19.31
C GLY A 497 25.50 2.16 -19.43
N PRO A 498 26.76 2.27 -19.90
CA PRO A 498 27.52 3.52 -19.85
C PRO A 498 27.03 4.59 -20.83
N LYS A 499 26.44 4.19 -21.96
CA LYS A 499 26.10 5.12 -23.06
C LYS A 499 24.76 5.82 -22.93
N ARG A 500 23.88 5.36 -22.03
CA ARG A 500 22.51 5.87 -21.94
C ARG A 500 22.41 7.07 -21.02
N ARG A 501 22.14 8.24 -21.59
CA ARG A 501 21.90 9.46 -20.84
C ARG A 501 20.54 9.43 -20.16
N ALA A 502 20.48 9.64 -18.84
CA ALA A 502 19.24 9.71 -18.07
C ALA A 502 19.24 10.94 -17.15
N THR A 503 18.07 11.54 -16.96
CA THR A 503 17.86 12.67 -16.06
C THR A 503 17.19 12.18 -14.79
N VAL A 504 17.83 12.36 -13.65
CA VAL A 504 17.30 11.96 -12.36
C VAL A 504 16.48 13.10 -11.76
N VAL A 505 15.23 12.81 -11.44
CA VAL A 505 14.27 13.73 -10.84
C VAL A 505 14.05 13.36 -9.38
N PHE A 506 14.30 14.28 -8.48
CA PHE A 506 14.15 14.03 -7.04
C PHE A 506 13.71 15.29 -6.27
N ASP A 507 13.24 15.09 -5.05
CA ASP A 507 12.73 16.15 -4.21
C ASP A 507 13.82 16.98 -3.50
N ARG A 508 13.39 17.94 -2.66
CA ARG A 508 14.29 18.79 -1.86
C ARG A 508 15.12 18.02 -0.82
N GLY A 509 14.75 16.76 -0.53
CA GLY A 509 15.52 15.88 0.36
C GLY A 509 16.90 15.53 -0.19
N GLY A 510 17.04 15.48 -1.52
CA GLY A 510 18.29 15.26 -2.24
C GLY A 510 19.12 16.53 -2.48
N TRP A 511 18.74 17.69 -1.94
CA TRP A 511 19.43 18.94 -2.22
C TRP A 511 20.83 19.01 -1.60
N SER A 512 21.84 18.87 -2.42
CA SER A 512 23.25 19.09 -2.08
C SER A 512 24.05 19.42 -3.34
N PRO A 513 24.58 20.66 -3.50
CA PRO A 513 25.42 20.98 -4.66
C PRO A 513 26.68 20.10 -4.79
N LYS A 514 27.22 19.55 -3.68
CA LYS A 514 28.31 18.57 -3.73
C LYS A 514 27.83 17.27 -4.38
N LEU A 515 26.69 16.73 -3.94
CA LEU A 515 26.05 15.58 -4.56
C LEU A 515 25.75 15.79 -6.04
N PHE A 516 25.30 16.98 -6.44
CA PHE A 516 25.00 17.25 -7.86
C PHE A 516 26.24 17.05 -8.75
N ARG A 517 27.42 17.40 -8.26
CA ARG A 517 28.68 17.14 -8.98
C ARG A 517 29.00 15.64 -9.03
N GLU A 518 28.71 14.91 -7.98
CA GLU A 518 28.88 13.45 -7.94
C GLU A 518 27.93 12.76 -8.95
N LEU A 519 26.67 13.20 -9.03
CA LEU A 519 25.70 12.66 -9.98
C LEU A 519 26.10 12.92 -11.44
N LEU A 520 26.61 14.12 -11.72
CA LEU A 520 27.14 14.47 -13.04
C LEU A 520 28.38 13.63 -13.41
N ALA A 521 29.23 13.31 -12.43
CA ALA A 521 30.38 12.41 -12.63
C ALA A 521 29.98 10.95 -12.89
N LEU A 522 28.76 10.56 -12.50
CA LEU A 522 28.13 9.28 -12.82
C LEU A 522 27.33 9.31 -14.13
N ASP A 523 27.51 10.34 -14.96
CA ASP A 523 26.77 10.57 -16.22
C ASP A 523 25.24 10.66 -16.08
N PHE A 524 24.77 11.13 -14.93
CA PHE A 524 23.36 11.45 -14.75
C PHE A 524 23.13 12.94 -14.81
N ASP A 525 22.17 13.37 -15.62
CA ASP A 525 21.61 14.70 -15.49
C ASP A 525 20.69 14.79 -14.27
N LEU A 526 20.51 15.96 -13.74
CA LEU A 526 19.66 16.19 -12.58
C LEU A 526 18.53 17.19 -12.84
N LEU A 527 17.43 16.99 -12.11
CA LEU A 527 16.31 17.89 -12.07
C LEU A 527 15.70 17.86 -10.66
N THR A 528 15.69 19.00 -9.96
CA THR A 528 15.19 19.07 -8.59
C THR A 528 14.68 20.46 -8.22
N TYR A 529 13.89 20.57 -7.15
CA TYR A 529 13.49 21.85 -6.60
C TYR A 529 14.66 22.56 -5.92
N ARG A 530 14.79 23.86 -6.15
CA ARG A 530 15.79 24.67 -5.45
C ARG A 530 15.43 24.84 -3.99
N LYS A 531 16.39 24.60 -3.09
CA LYS A 531 16.27 24.80 -1.65
C LYS A 531 16.87 26.13 -1.23
N GLY A 532 16.28 26.77 -0.22
CA GLY A 532 16.74 28.02 0.35
C GLY A 532 15.98 29.25 -0.18
N ARG A 533 16.29 30.43 0.38
CA ARG A 533 15.68 31.68 -0.06
C ARG A 533 16.24 32.07 -1.43
N THR A 534 15.37 32.42 -2.33
CA THR A 534 15.69 32.95 -3.67
C THR A 534 15.15 34.37 -3.78
N ARG A 535 15.86 35.21 -4.53
CA ARG A 535 15.34 36.55 -4.85
C ARG A 535 14.06 36.38 -5.70
N ARG A 536 13.01 37.10 -5.35
CA ARG A 536 11.77 37.11 -6.14
C ARG A 536 12.08 37.74 -7.50
N ILE A 537 11.59 37.14 -8.55
CA ILE A 537 11.71 37.62 -9.93
C ILE A 537 10.48 38.46 -10.25
N ALA A 538 10.67 39.62 -10.88
CA ALA A 538 9.57 40.47 -11.33
C ALA A 538 8.64 39.71 -12.27
N GLU A 539 7.34 39.82 -12.10
CA GLU A 539 6.34 39.06 -12.86
C GLU A 539 6.40 39.31 -14.36
N ALA A 540 6.76 40.52 -14.77
CA ALA A 540 6.97 40.90 -16.16
C ALA A 540 8.08 40.12 -16.90
N ARG A 541 8.95 39.42 -16.16
CA ARG A 541 10.03 38.58 -16.75
C ARG A 541 9.60 37.16 -17.05
N PHE A 542 8.38 36.80 -16.71
CA PHE A 542 7.87 35.45 -16.99
C PHE A 542 7.20 35.41 -18.36
N THR A 543 7.63 34.49 -19.16
CA THR A 543 7.07 34.23 -20.49
C THR A 543 6.14 33.05 -20.49
N GLN A 544 5.08 33.09 -21.29
CA GLN A 544 4.14 32.00 -21.41
C GLN A 544 4.68 30.94 -22.37
N HIS A 545 4.81 29.70 -21.88
CA HIS A 545 5.20 28.54 -22.68
C HIS A 545 4.00 27.59 -22.80
N LYS A 546 3.76 27.10 -24.03
CA LYS A 546 2.71 26.12 -24.35
C LYS A 546 3.33 24.94 -25.07
N ALA A 547 2.89 23.71 -24.73
CA ALA A 547 3.29 22.48 -25.42
C ALA A 547 2.23 21.37 -25.25
N LYS A 548 2.23 20.40 -26.16
CA LYS A 548 1.54 19.11 -25.98
C LYS A 548 2.59 18.09 -25.54
N LEU A 549 2.47 17.56 -24.32
CA LEU A 549 3.39 16.62 -23.72
C LEU A 549 2.60 15.44 -23.14
N ASP A 550 3.03 14.23 -23.45
CA ASP A 550 2.34 12.98 -23.07
C ASP A 550 0.81 13.03 -23.33
N GLY A 551 0.43 13.55 -24.51
CA GLY A 551 -0.99 13.70 -24.89
C GLY A 551 -1.71 14.93 -24.28
N ARG A 552 -1.15 15.59 -23.27
CA ARG A 552 -1.76 16.72 -22.54
C ARG A 552 -1.28 18.06 -23.04
N ARG A 553 -2.18 19.03 -23.17
CA ARG A 553 -1.83 20.44 -23.43
C ARG A 553 -1.44 21.09 -22.11
N VAL A 554 -0.19 21.53 -21.98
CA VAL A 554 0.34 22.22 -20.81
C VAL A 554 0.67 23.68 -21.12
N ARG A 555 0.45 24.55 -20.14
CA ARG A 555 0.74 25.98 -20.20
C ARG A 555 1.34 26.42 -18.89
N TYR A 556 2.57 26.99 -18.95
CA TYR A 556 3.27 27.51 -17.80
C TYR A 556 3.82 28.92 -18.07
N LEU A 557 3.81 29.77 -17.04
CA LEU A 557 4.59 31.01 -16.99
C LEU A 557 5.95 30.66 -16.42
N LEU A 558 7.02 30.78 -17.22
CA LEU A 558 8.36 30.36 -16.86
C LEU A 558 9.35 31.53 -17.04
N HIS A 559 10.37 31.56 -16.18
CA HIS A 559 11.55 32.38 -16.33
C HIS A 559 12.80 31.53 -16.17
N GLU A 560 13.79 31.74 -17.04
CA GLU A 560 15.04 30.99 -17.07
C GLU A 560 16.23 31.87 -16.73
N GLN A 561 17.18 31.28 -15.97
CA GLN A 561 18.44 31.97 -15.68
C GLN A 561 19.54 30.97 -15.33
N PRO A 562 20.81 31.24 -15.67
CA PRO A 562 21.93 30.46 -15.16
C PRO A 562 22.14 30.73 -13.67
N VAL A 563 22.48 29.66 -12.93
CA VAL A 563 22.83 29.78 -11.51
C VAL A 563 24.15 29.07 -11.23
N ARG A 564 24.94 29.62 -10.32
CA ARG A 564 26.25 29.09 -9.95
C ARG A 564 26.24 28.63 -8.49
N PHE A 565 26.83 27.48 -8.23
CA PHE A 565 27.02 26.90 -6.90
C PHE A 565 28.49 26.57 -6.66
N LEU A 566 28.86 26.20 -5.43
CA LEU A 566 30.21 25.81 -5.03
C LEU A 566 31.25 26.87 -5.40
N LYS A 567 31.02 28.12 -5.06
CA LYS A 567 31.92 29.25 -5.40
C LYS A 567 32.19 29.37 -6.91
N GLY A 568 31.16 29.10 -7.74
CA GLY A 568 31.24 29.20 -9.19
C GLY A 568 31.62 27.90 -9.92
N LYS A 569 32.09 26.86 -9.22
CA LYS A 569 32.56 25.60 -9.81
C LYS A 569 31.46 24.71 -10.42
N LEU A 570 30.17 24.98 -10.11
CA LEU A 570 29.03 24.25 -10.66
C LEU A 570 28.02 25.25 -11.23
N ARG A 571 27.88 25.23 -12.57
CA ARG A 571 26.89 26.03 -13.31
C ARG A 571 25.68 25.14 -13.65
N LEU A 572 24.49 25.56 -13.26
CA LEU A 572 23.22 24.90 -13.53
C LEU A 572 22.24 25.90 -14.13
N ARG A 573 21.20 25.38 -14.77
CA ARG A 573 20.05 26.13 -15.30
C ARG A 573 18.95 26.14 -14.26
N GLN A 574 18.46 27.32 -13.91
CA GLN A 574 17.28 27.48 -13.07
C GLN A 574 16.09 27.86 -13.94
N ILE A 575 14.99 27.15 -13.77
CA ILE A 575 13.70 27.47 -14.37
C ILE A 575 12.74 27.77 -13.21
N THR A 576 12.09 28.92 -13.23
CA THR A 576 11.13 29.32 -12.19
C THR A 576 9.75 29.35 -12.79
N ARG A 577 8.79 28.64 -12.18
CA ARG A 577 7.38 28.71 -12.55
C ARG A 577 6.68 29.73 -11.68
N LEU A 578 5.89 30.60 -12.31
CA LEU A 578 4.93 31.48 -11.64
C LEU A 578 3.53 30.84 -11.72
N THR A 579 2.87 30.71 -10.58
CA THR A 579 1.47 30.26 -10.51
C THR A 579 0.52 31.46 -10.56
N GLU A 580 -0.74 31.24 -10.84
CA GLU A 580 -1.79 32.27 -10.85
C GLU A 580 -1.90 33.03 -9.51
N GLY A 581 -1.63 32.35 -8.39
CA GLY A 581 -1.55 32.97 -7.06
C GLY A 581 -0.24 33.69 -6.76
N GLY A 582 0.60 34.00 -7.77
CA GLY A 582 1.85 34.76 -7.60
C GLY A 582 2.99 33.97 -6.91
N HIS A 583 2.81 32.67 -6.67
CA HIS A 583 3.86 31.85 -6.07
C HIS A 583 4.92 31.45 -7.10
N GLN A 584 6.19 31.66 -6.74
CA GLN A 584 7.34 31.31 -7.60
C GLN A 584 8.00 30.02 -7.13
N THR A 585 8.03 29.01 -7.99
CA THR A 585 8.63 27.72 -7.72
C THR A 585 9.87 27.51 -8.57
N PRO A 586 11.08 27.72 -8.02
CA PRO A 586 12.33 27.50 -8.77
C PRO A 586 12.73 26.04 -8.75
N ILE A 587 13.08 25.51 -9.91
CA ILE A 587 13.71 24.21 -10.14
C ILE A 587 15.11 24.42 -10.73
N VAL A 588 16.02 23.48 -10.51
CA VAL A 588 17.37 23.51 -11.10
C VAL A 588 17.65 22.22 -11.85
N THR A 589 18.43 22.33 -12.92
CA THR A 589 18.76 21.21 -13.79
C THR A 589 20.13 21.39 -14.42
N SER A 590 20.77 20.29 -14.81
CA SER A 590 21.97 20.27 -15.67
C SER A 590 21.63 20.28 -17.16
N ARG A 591 20.36 20.03 -17.54
CA ARG A 591 19.90 19.94 -18.92
C ARG A 591 19.75 21.33 -19.55
N TRP A 592 20.59 21.64 -20.51
CA TRP A 592 20.53 22.87 -21.31
C TRP A 592 19.90 22.64 -22.70
N ASP A 593 19.90 21.41 -23.15
CA ASP A 593 19.43 20.94 -24.44
C ASP A 593 17.91 20.82 -24.56
N LEU A 594 17.20 20.67 -23.45
CA LEU A 594 15.75 20.53 -23.43
C LEU A 594 15.04 21.87 -23.20
N ARG A 595 13.89 22.05 -23.84
CA ARG A 595 13.03 23.23 -23.64
C ARG A 595 12.58 23.32 -22.16
N ALA A 596 12.52 24.54 -21.60
CA ALA A 596 12.13 24.79 -20.22
C ALA A 596 10.78 24.17 -19.86
N ILE A 597 9.80 24.22 -20.77
CA ILE A 597 8.47 23.67 -20.54
C ILE A 597 8.50 22.14 -20.33
N VAL A 598 9.42 21.43 -21.03
CA VAL A 598 9.58 19.97 -20.87
C VAL A 598 10.11 19.66 -19.47
N LEU A 599 11.16 20.39 -19.04
CA LEU A 599 11.77 20.20 -17.73
C LEU A 599 10.80 20.58 -16.59
N ALA A 600 10.08 21.67 -16.74
CA ALA A 600 9.05 22.09 -15.81
C ALA A 600 7.94 21.03 -15.72
N TYR A 601 7.45 20.55 -16.87
CA TYR A 601 6.46 19.48 -16.91
C TYR A 601 6.96 18.22 -16.16
N ARG A 602 8.15 17.72 -16.49
CA ARG A 602 8.73 16.54 -15.82
C ARG A 602 8.89 16.74 -14.31
N MET A 603 9.27 17.92 -13.86
CA MET A 603 9.39 18.18 -12.41
C MET A 603 8.02 18.24 -11.71
N PHE A 604 7.02 18.84 -12.35
CA PHE A 604 5.70 18.98 -11.76
C PHE A 604 4.84 17.71 -11.91
N GLU A 605 5.17 16.80 -12.83
CA GLU A 605 4.58 15.46 -12.96
C GLU A 605 5.14 14.43 -11.96
N ARG A 606 6.02 14.85 -11.04
CA ARG A 606 6.51 13.98 -9.95
C ARG A 606 5.38 13.39 -9.09
N TRP A 607 4.20 14.00 -9.09
CA TRP A 607 3.00 13.44 -8.46
C TRP A 607 2.62 12.04 -8.98
N ARG A 608 3.06 11.64 -10.19
CA ARG A 608 2.86 10.27 -10.71
C ARG A 608 3.53 9.24 -9.81
N GLN A 609 4.74 9.53 -9.31
CA GLN A 609 5.41 8.68 -8.33
C GLN A 609 4.71 8.69 -6.97
N GLU A 610 4.14 9.83 -6.56
CA GLU A 610 3.33 9.90 -5.34
C GLU A 610 2.05 9.07 -5.48
N ASN A 611 1.41 9.08 -6.65
CA ASN A 611 0.27 8.21 -6.96
C ASN A 611 0.65 6.74 -7.00
N PHE A 612 1.84 6.39 -7.54
CA PHE A 612 2.35 5.03 -7.44
C PHE A 612 2.41 4.57 -5.98
N PHE A 613 3.03 5.35 -5.08
CA PHE A 613 3.08 4.98 -3.66
C PHE A 613 1.70 4.90 -3.01
N LYS A 614 0.78 5.77 -3.38
CA LYS A 614 -0.60 5.70 -2.90
C LYS A 614 -1.25 4.41 -3.34
N TYR A 615 -1.18 4.10 -4.61
CA TYR A 615 -1.76 2.90 -5.21
C TYR A 615 -1.18 1.60 -4.62
N VAL A 616 0.15 1.43 -4.61
CA VAL A 616 0.77 0.19 -4.10
C VAL A 616 0.61 0.03 -2.58
N ARG A 617 0.38 1.11 -1.85
CA ARG A 617 0.04 1.06 -0.42
C ARG A 617 -1.38 0.56 -0.20
N GLU A 618 -2.34 1.08 -0.96
CA GLU A 618 -3.76 0.76 -0.84
C GLU A 618 -4.04 -0.63 -1.39
N GLU A 619 -3.57 -0.93 -2.58
CA GLU A 619 -3.88 -2.14 -3.32
C GLU A 619 -2.97 -3.33 -2.97
N TYR A 620 -1.68 -3.10 -2.89
CA TYR A 620 -0.70 -4.16 -2.63
C TYR A 620 -0.19 -4.20 -1.19
N LEU A 621 -0.68 -3.33 -0.30
CA LEU A 621 -0.22 -3.20 1.08
C LEU A 621 1.32 -3.20 1.19
N ILE A 622 1.98 -2.30 0.46
CA ILE A 622 3.45 -2.21 0.46
C ILE A 622 4.00 -1.89 1.86
N ASP A 623 3.19 -1.25 2.71
CA ASP A 623 3.50 -0.95 4.10
C ASP A 623 3.44 -2.19 5.01
N ALA A 624 2.75 -3.26 4.59
CA ALA A 624 2.70 -4.48 5.37
C ALA A 624 4.09 -5.12 5.42
N LEU A 625 4.50 -5.47 6.62
CA LEU A 625 5.73 -6.21 6.84
C LEU A 625 5.51 -7.64 6.39
N ALA A 626 6.36 -8.13 5.50
CA ALA A 626 6.35 -9.53 5.08
C ALA A 626 6.85 -10.43 6.22
N ASP A 627 7.62 -9.85 7.14
CA ASP A 627 8.27 -10.57 8.21
C ASP A 627 8.66 -9.64 9.36
N TYR A 628 8.85 -10.25 10.55
CA TYR A 628 9.38 -9.62 11.75
C TYR A 628 10.79 -10.12 12.10
N GLU A 629 11.42 -10.89 11.22
CA GLU A 629 12.75 -11.42 11.43
C GLU A 629 13.78 -10.30 11.43
N ILE A 630 14.72 -10.38 12.37
CA ILE A 630 15.76 -9.38 12.57
C ILE A 630 17.11 -9.96 12.18
N GLU A 631 17.97 -9.11 11.67
CA GLU A 631 19.37 -9.37 11.36
C GLU A 631 20.26 -8.42 12.16
N PRO A 632 21.50 -8.79 12.46
CA PRO A 632 22.49 -7.84 12.96
C PRO A 632 22.61 -6.65 12.01
N ASP A 633 22.77 -5.44 12.59
CA ASP A 633 23.00 -4.22 11.83
C ASP A 633 24.37 -3.63 12.16
N ASP A 634 24.89 -2.75 11.34
CA ASP A 634 26.18 -2.09 11.57
C ASP A 634 26.15 -1.24 12.86
N ALA A 635 26.81 -1.75 13.89
CA ALA A 635 26.93 -1.10 15.19
C ALA A 635 27.68 0.25 15.13
N ASN A 636 28.60 0.39 14.17
CA ASN A 636 29.43 1.58 13.98
C ASN A 636 28.74 2.64 13.11
N ARG A 637 27.58 2.33 12.55
CA ARG A 637 26.83 3.28 11.76
C ARG A 637 26.52 4.56 12.54
N SER A 638 26.91 5.68 11.95
CA SER A 638 26.77 7.00 12.56
C SER A 638 25.32 7.48 12.53
N VAL A 639 24.75 7.80 13.69
CA VAL A 639 23.39 8.36 13.84
C VAL A 639 23.42 9.71 14.55
N PRO A 640 22.38 10.55 14.41
CA PRO A 640 22.27 11.79 15.17
C PRO A 640 22.26 11.51 16.67
N ASN A 641 23.10 12.18 17.43
CA ASN A 641 23.22 12.00 18.87
C ASN A 641 21.90 12.28 19.60
N PRO A 642 21.29 11.28 20.30
CA PRO A 642 20.04 11.48 21.03
C PRO A 642 20.16 12.48 22.17
N ALA A 643 21.28 12.49 22.89
CA ALA A 643 21.54 13.41 23.99
C ALA A 643 21.56 14.86 23.48
N ARG A 644 22.24 15.10 22.35
CA ARG A 644 22.26 16.42 21.70
C ARG A 644 20.86 16.88 21.26
N LYS A 645 20.02 15.98 20.74
CA LYS A 645 18.63 16.29 20.39
C LYS A 645 17.77 16.62 21.61
N ALA A 646 17.99 15.96 22.73
CA ALA A 646 17.29 16.24 23.98
C ALA A 646 17.58 17.67 24.42
N ILE A 647 18.87 18.06 24.48
CA ILE A 647 19.28 19.42 24.81
C ILE A 647 18.75 20.45 23.79
N GLU A 648 18.74 20.14 22.50
CA GLU A 648 18.15 21.03 21.49
C GLU A 648 16.66 21.29 21.74
N LYS A 649 15.91 20.27 22.19
CA LYS A 649 14.51 20.45 22.58
C LYS A 649 14.35 21.36 23.79
N GLU A 650 15.23 21.24 24.78
CA GLU A 650 15.25 22.13 25.94
C GLU A 650 15.66 23.57 25.59
N LEU A 651 16.65 23.74 24.73
CA LEU A 651 17.04 25.04 24.19
C LEU A 651 15.87 25.75 23.50
N ARG A 652 15.08 25.02 22.70
CA ARG A 652 13.87 25.58 22.08
C ARG A 652 12.86 26.05 23.14
N ARG A 653 12.60 25.20 24.15
CA ARG A 653 11.69 25.55 25.26
C ARG A 653 12.16 26.80 26.01
N MET A 654 13.44 26.86 26.36
CA MET A 654 14.02 27.99 27.06
C MET A 654 13.98 29.27 26.23
N ARG A 655 14.23 29.21 24.91
CA ARG A 655 14.10 30.36 24.01
C ARG A 655 12.68 30.93 23.99
N VAL A 656 11.66 30.03 23.92
CA VAL A 656 10.25 30.42 23.96
C VAL A 656 9.90 31.03 25.30
N GLN A 657 10.38 30.44 26.42
CA GLN A 657 10.17 30.99 27.77
C GLN A 657 10.81 32.38 27.93
N LEU A 658 12.05 32.54 27.48
CA LEU A 658 12.76 33.82 27.53
C LEU A 658 12.05 34.89 26.67
N ALA A 659 11.53 34.50 25.48
CA ALA A 659 10.75 35.41 24.65
C ALA A 659 9.47 35.87 25.36
N LYS A 660 8.75 34.93 26.04
CA LYS A 660 7.55 35.24 26.83
C LYS A 660 7.86 36.17 28.01
N LEU A 661 8.93 35.90 28.75
CA LEU A 661 9.36 36.78 29.88
C LEU A 661 9.70 38.18 29.39
N ARG A 662 10.41 38.29 28.26
CA ARG A 662 10.71 39.60 27.65
C ARG A 662 9.47 40.34 27.18
N ALA A 663 8.50 39.64 26.60
CA ALA A 663 7.22 40.22 26.21
C ALA A 663 6.44 40.76 27.43
N ASN A 664 6.37 39.96 28.51
CA ASN A 664 5.73 40.40 29.78
C ASN A 664 6.44 41.60 30.37
N TYR A 665 7.78 41.64 30.40
CA TYR A 665 8.56 42.79 30.86
C TYR A 665 8.27 44.04 30.01
N ALA A 666 8.19 43.92 28.69
CA ALA A 666 7.84 44.99 27.78
C ALA A 666 6.41 45.50 28.02
N ALA A 667 5.43 44.59 28.22
CA ALA A 667 4.04 44.91 28.51
C ALA A 667 3.93 45.78 29.78
N ILE A 668 4.53 45.33 30.90
CA ILE A 668 4.54 46.11 32.15
C ILE A 668 5.24 47.48 31.95
N THR A 669 6.19 47.56 31.02
CA THR A 669 6.88 48.84 30.74
C THR A 669 5.99 49.80 29.96
N LEU A 670 5.13 49.32 29.09
CA LEU A 670 4.16 50.08 28.32
C LEU A 670 2.94 50.48 29.15
N GLU A 671 2.45 49.58 30.00
CA GLU A 671 1.29 49.83 30.91
C GLU A 671 1.61 50.73 32.10
N ALA A 672 2.89 50.89 32.47
CA ALA A 672 3.36 51.78 33.51
C ALA A 672 3.35 53.30 33.17
N ARG A 673 2.82 53.69 31.96
CA ARG A 673 2.40 55.05 31.67
C ARG A 673 1.07 55.33 32.37
N PRO A 674 0.87 56.50 32.97
CA PRO A 674 0.33 56.69 34.33
C PRO A 674 -1.21 56.56 34.43
N ARG A 675 -1.78 55.41 34.58
CA ARG A 675 -3.21 55.31 35.03
C ARG A 675 -3.71 53.98 35.61
N ARG A 676 -2.92 52.87 35.61
CA ARG A 676 -3.48 51.54 35.99
C ARG A 676 -2.76 50.71 37.06
N LEU A 677 -1.53 51.06 37.45
CA LEU A 677 -0.82 50.31 38.49
C LEU A 677 -0.05 51.27 39.42
N PRO A 678 -0.03 51.01 40.77
CA PRO A 678 0.82 51.74 41.69
C PRO A 678 2.30 51.62 41.31
N ARG A 679 3.04 52.71 41.25
CA ARG A 679 4.47 52.78 40.86
C ARG A 679 5.35 51.74 41.60
N THR A 680 5.06 51.48 42.87
CA THR A 680 5.74 50.50 43.73
C THR A 680 5.50 49.06 43.32
N ALA A 681 4.28 48.68 42.95
CA ALA A 681 3.94 47.33 42.46
C ALA A 681 4.58 47.05 41.08
N ALA A 682 4.54 48.01 40.17
CA ALA A 682 5.19 47.90 38.87
C ALA A 682 6.73 47.76 38.98
N LYS A 683 7.36 48.47 39.95
CA LYS A 683 8.80 48.35 40.24
C LYS A 683 9.17 46.94 40.74
N LYS A 684 8.43 46.41 41.74
CA LYS A 684 8.61 45.03 42.25
C LYS A 684 8.41 43.96 41.16
N ALA A 685 7.37 44.10 40.32
CA ALA A 685 7.10 43.17 39.23
C ALA A 685 8.21 43.21 38.15
N LYS A 686 8.73 44.36 37.80
CA LYS A 686 9.87 44.51 36.89
C LYS A 686 11.15 43.87 37.43
N GLU A 687 11.43 44.07 38.72
CA GLU A 687 12.61 43.50 39.37
C GLU A 687 12.54 41.95 39.35
N LYS A 688 11.37 41.40 39.73
CA LYS A 688 11.14 39.96 39.66
C LYS A 688 11.35 39.41 38.23
N LEU A 689 10.80 40.05 37.21
CA LEU A 689 10.99 39.63 35.81
C LEU A 689 12.44 39.82 35.34
N ARG A 690 13.17 40.80 35.83
CA ARG A 690 14.63 40.96 35.52
C ARG A 690 15.41 39.77 36.06
N THR A 691 15.15 39.32 37.30
CA THR A 691 15.81 38.18 37.90
C THR A 691 15.47 36.89 37.14
N GLU A 692 14.21 36.69 36.80
CA GLU A 692 13.75 35.52 35.97
C GLU A 692 14.40 35.52 34.58
N ILE A 693 14.51 36.69 33.93
CA ILE A 693 15.18 36.82 32.63
C ILE A 693 16.68 36.51 32.74
N ALA A 694 17.33 36.99 33.81
CA ALA A 694 18.76 36.70 34.05
C ALA A 694 19.00 35.21 34.29
N GLN A 695 18.17 34.56 35.12
CA GLN A 695 18.23 33.10 35.35
C GLN A 695 17.96 32.30 34.07
N ALA A 696 16.95 32.69 33.28
CA ALA A 696 16.66 32.03 32.02
C ALA A 696 17.78 32.18 30.99
N LYS A 697 18.48 33.32 30.94
CA LYS A 697 19.68 33.54 30.13
C LYS A 697 20.83 32.63 30.55
N ALA A 698 21.17 32.61 31.82
CA ALA A 698 22.25 31.79 32.37
C ALA A 698 22.01 30.30 32.11
N ARG A 699 20.76 29.84 32.27
CA ARG A 699 20.38 28.48 31.95
C ARG A 699 20.47 28.17 30.45
N LEU A 700 20.09 29.11 29.58
CA LEU A 700 20.20 29.00 28.14
C LEU A 700 21.68 28.91 27.70
N GLU A 701 22.57 29.72 28.28
CA GLU A 701 24.01 29.67 28.03
C GLU A 701 24.62 28.32 28.45
N LYS A 702 24.26 27.82 29.65
CA LYS A 702 24.68 26.50 30.13
C LYS A 702 24.25 25.38 29.17
N LEU A 703 22.99 25.41 28.73
CA LEU A 703 22.48 24.46 27.76
C LEU A 703 23.15 24.58 26.36
N GLN A 704 23.52 25.79 25.95
CA GLN A 704 24.28 26.03 24.73
C GLN A 704 25.70 25.46 24.82
N ALA A 705 26.39 25.65 25.91
CA ALA A 705 27.70 25.05 26.14
C ALA A 705 27.62 23.51 26.11
N GLN A 706 26.67 22.92 26.82
CA GLN A 706 26.45 21.48 26.79
C GLN A 706 26.10 20.96 25.37
N HIS A 707 25.29 21.70 24.61
CA HIS A 707 24.97 21.34 23.24
C HIS A 707 26.20 21.41 22.32
N HIS A 708 27.12 22.36 22.53
CA HIS A 708 28.36 22.46 21.75
C HIS A 708 29.36 21.36 22.09
N ALA A 709 29.44 20.97 23.37
CA ALA A 709 30.33 19.92 23.84
C ALA A 709 29.96 18.52 23.28
N LEU A 710 28.70 18.27 23.01
CA LEU A 710 28.25 16.96 22.49
C LEU A 710 28.50 16.79 20.99
N PRO A 711 29.07 15.66 20.55
CA PRO A 711 29.23 15.37 19.14
C PRO A 711 27.89 15.35 18.42
N ARG A 712 27.86 15.80 17.16
CA ARG A 712 26.63 15.85 16.37
C ARG A 712 26.09 14.47 16.04
N ARG A 713 27.00 13.49 15.91
CA ARG A 713 26.69 12.12 15.56
C ARG A 713 27.51 11.18 16.43
N VAL A 714 26.94 10.02 16.73
CA VAL A 714 27.53 8.94 17.50
C VAL A 714 27.28 7.59 16.82
N PRO A 715 28.05 6.54 17.09
CA PRO A 715 27.71 5.19 16.66
C PRO A 715 26.34 4.75 17.18
N VAL A 716 25.65 3.86 16.42
CA VAL A 716 24.33 3.33 16.84
C VAL A 716 24.45 2.58 18.16
N ALA A 717 25.51 1.82 18.36
CA ALA A 717 25.75 1.08 19.60
C ALA A 717 25.74 1.99 20.83
N GLU A 718 26.42 3.15 20.75
CA GLU A 718 26.43 4.15 21.80
C GLU A 718 25.05 4.81 22.00
N ALA A 719 24.36 5.11 20.88
CA ALA A 719 23.03 5.71 20.92
C ALA A 719 21.96 4.80 21.54
N GLN A 720 22.11 3.49 21.44
CA GLN A 720 21.21 2.47 21.98
C GLN A 720 21.63 1.90 23.34
N LYS A 721 22.68 2.45 23.94
CA LYS A 721 23.14 2.10 25.32
C LYS A 721 23.36 0.58 25.52
N GLY A 722 24.05 -0.08 24.62
CA GLY A 722 24.43 -1.49 24.73
C GLY A 722 23.35 -2.49 24.35
N GLN A 723 22.21 -2.07 23.84
CA GLN A 723 21.23 -2.97 23.24
C GLN A 723 21.77 -3.50 21.90
N ALA A 724 21.43 -4.74 21.55
CA ALA A 724 21.79 -5.32 20.27
C ALA A 724 21.30 -4.44 19.12
N VAL A 725 22.22 -4.07 18.23
CA VAL A 725 21.90 -3.25 17.05
C VAL A 725 21.37 -4.19 15.97
N VAL A 726 20.09 -4.14 15.74
CA VAL A 726 19.38 -5.01 14.80
C VAL A 726 18.57 -4.21 13.79
N LYS A 727 18.38 -4.80 12.62
CA LYS A 727 17.50 -4.31 11.55
C LYS A 727 16.52 -5.42 11.14
N LEU A 728 15.46 -5.08 10.44
CA LEU A 728 14.59 -6.08 9.83
C LEU A 728 15.33 -6.79 8.69
N SER A 729 15.07 -8.10 8.50
CA SER A 729 15.61 -8.86 7.39
C SER A 729 15.37 -8.13 6.06
N THR A 730 16.46 -7.89 5.34
CA THR A 730 16.41 -7.12 4.08
C THR A 730 15.99 -7.99 2.91
N GLU A 731 16.36 -9.26 2.88
CA GLU A 731 16.10 -10.18 1.78
C GLU A 731 14.61 -10.46 1.56
N ARG A 732 13.88 -10.86 2.60
CA ARG A 732 12.43 -11.12 2.48
C ARG A 732 11.68 -9.88 2.07
N LYS A 733 12.05 -8.75 2.66
CA LYS A 733 11.46 -7.46 2.33
C LYS A 733 11.71 -7.10 0.88
N HIS A 734 12.94 -7.22 0.42
CA HIS A 734 13.33 -6.92 -0.95
C HIS A 734 12.63 -7.84 -1.94
N LEU A 735 12.65 -9.15 -1.69
CA LEU A 735 11.95 -10.13 -2.52
C LEU A 735 10.44 -9.82 -2.63
N THR A 736 9.80 -9.50 -1.49
CA THR A 736 8.38 -9.12 -1.50
C THR A 736 8.13 -7.84 -2.31
N ASN A 737 9.03 -6.86 -2.24
CA ASN A 737 8.93 -5.65 -3.05
C ASN A 737 9.08 -5.96 -4.55
N VAL A 738 10.02 -6.83 -4.93
CA VAL A 738 10.22 -7.26 -6.33
C VAL A 738 8.97 -7.96 -6.87
N LEU A 739 8.39 -8.90 -6.11
CA LEU A 739 7.17 -9.60 -6.54
C LEU A 739 5.97 -8.66 -6.71
N LYS A 740 5.80 -7.70 -5.80
CA LYS A 740 4.77 -6.66 -5.92
C LYS A 740 5.02 -5.69 -7.07
N MET A 741 6.29 -5.42 -7.37
CA MET A 741 6.70 -4.64 -8.52
C MET A 741 6.33 -5.35 -9.82
N VAL A 742 6.58 -6.64 -9.93
CA VAL A 742 6.18 -7.47 -11.09
C VAL A 742 4.65 -7.48 -11.24
N ALA A 743 3.89 -7.67 -10.16
CA ALA A 743 2.44 -7.61 -10.22
C ALA A 743 1.94 -6.23 -10.72
N TYR A 744 2.58 -5.14 -10.29
CA TYR A 744 2.29 -3.81 -10.78
C TYR A 744 2.64 -3.63 -12.27
N HIS A 745 3.77 -4.21 -12.73
CA HIS A 745 4.15 -4.20 -14.14
C HIS A 745 3.12 -4.93 -15.01
N ILE A 746 2.68 -6.11 -14.58
CA ILE A 746 1.65 -6.88 -15.27
C ILE A 746 0.37 -6.05 -15.47
N GLU A 747 -0.11 -5.36 -14.43
CA GLU A 747 -1.25 -4.45 -14.58
C GLU A 747 -0.97 -3.31 -15.56
N SER A 748 0.24 -2.74 -15.53
CA SER A 748 0.62 -1.66 -16.44
C SER A 748 0.68 -2.14 -17.89
N ASP A 749 1.14 -3.37 -18.12
CA ASP A 749 1.22 -3.97 -19.46
C ASP A 749 -0.16 -4.30 -20.01
N LEU A 750 -1.05 -4.88 -19.19
CA LEU A 750 -2.45 -5.07 -19.57
C LEU A 750 -3.15 -3.73 -19.86
N LEU A 751 -2.81 -2.69 -19.11
CA LEU A 751 -3.34 -1.35 -19.31
C LEU A 751 -2.90 -0.75 -20.66
N GLU A 752 -1.65 -0.99 -21.08
CA GLU A 752 -1.15 -0.55 -22.38
C GLU A 752 -1.90 -1.22 -23.53
N LEU A 753 -2.27 -2.50 -23.41
CA LEU A 753 -3.05 -3.21 -24.44
C LEU A 753 -4.44 -2.60 -24.63
N ILE A 754 -5.11 -2.18 -23.56
CA ILE A 754 -6.44 -1.56 -23.66
C ILE A 754 -6.41 -0.06 -23.97
N ARG A 755 -5.25 0.61 -23.85
CA ARG A 755 -5.11 2.06 -24.03
C ARG A 755 -5.67 2.61 -25.33
N PRO A 756 -5.48 1.97 -26.50
CA PRO A 756 -6.07 2.45 -27.75
C PRO A 756 -7.61 2.37 -27.77
N HIS A 757 -8.19 1.46 -27.02
CA HIS A 757 -9.61 1.09 -27.08
C HIS A 757 -10.46 1.63 -25.94
N TYR A 758 -9.83 2.16 -24.86
CA TYR A 758 -10.50 2.66 -23.68
C TYR A 758 -10.20 4.14 -23.42
N LYS A 759 -11.15 5.03 -23.77
CA LYS A 759 -10.94 6.49 -23.67
C LYS A 759 -10.61 6.99 -22.26
N ARG A 760 -11.14 6.33 -21.21
CA ARG A 760 -10.94 6.71 -19.79
C ARG A 760 -9.85 5.89 -19.11
N VAL A 761 -8.87 5.39 -19.86
CA VAL A 761 -7.80 4.53 -19.36
C VAL A 761 -6.98 5.17 -18.23
N GLU A 762 -6.72 6.48 -18.30
CA GLU A 762 -5.93 7.20 -17.29
C GLU A 762 -6.65 7.31 -15.94
N GLU A 763 -7.98 7.32 -15.93
CA GLU A 763 -8.81 7.50 -14.73
C GLU A 763 -9.31 6.16 -14.17
N GLU A 764 -9.77 5.28 -15.05
CA GLU A 764 -10.49 4.05 -14.68
C GLU A 764 -9.78 2.76 -15.11
N GLY A 765 -8.69 2.85 -15.89
CA GLY A 765 -8.06 1.69 -16.50
C GLY A 765 -7.61 0.64 -15.49
N ARG A 766 -6.98 1.03 -14.38
CA ARG A 766 -6.57 0.07 -13.34
C ARG A 766 -7.74 -0.58 -12.63
N THR A 767 -8.82 0.15 -12.39
CA THR A 767 -10.07 -0.39 -11.84
C THR A 767 -10.74 -1.36 -12.82
N PHE A 768 -10.64 -1.07 -14.13
CA PHE A 768 -11.12 -1.97 -15.18
C PHE A 768 -10.33 -3.29 -15.17
N ILE A 769 -8.99 -3.22 -15.21
CA ILE A 769 -8.14 -4.41 -15.16
C ILE A 769 -8.39 -5.21 -13.88
N GLN A 770 -8.47 -4.54 -12.73
CA GLN A 770 -8.75 -5.19 -11.46
C GLN A 770 -10.09 -5.94 -11.47
N ALA A 771 -11.15 -5.33 -12.03
CA ALA A 771 -12.44 -5.99 -12.17
C ALA A 771 -12.34 -7.26 -13.05
N ALA A 772 -11.65 -7.16 -14.20
CA ALA A 772 -11.45 -8.29 -15.08
C ALA A 772 -10.63 -9.43 -14.43
N LEU A 773 -9.59 -9.10 -13.66
CA LEU A 773 -8.76 -10.09 -12.96
C LEU A 773 -9.50 -10.77 -11.79
N GLN A 774 -10.49 -10.12 -11.20
CA GLN A 774 -11.28 -10.67 -10.08
C GLN A 774 -12.54 -11.40 -10.52
N ASP A 775 -12.86 -11.34 -11.80
CA ASP A 775 -14.06 -11.96 -12.34
C ASP A 775 -13.93 -13.49 -12.37
N ALA A 776 -15.08 -14.15 -12.44
CA ALA A 776 -15.12 -15.59 -12.62
C ALA A 776 -14.93 -15.96 -14.09
N ALA A 777 -14.44 -17.16 -14.35
CA ALA A 777 -14.32 -17.69 -15.70
C ALA A 777 -14.51 -19.22 -15.71
N ASP A 778 -14.90 -19.73 -16.88
CA ASP A 778 -14.89 -21.17 -17.14
C ASP A 778 -13.50 -21.59 -17.61
N LEU A 779 -13.05 -22.74 -17.16
CA LEU A 779 -11.80 -23.36 -17.57
C LEU A 779 -12.08 -24.66 -18.28
N GLU A 780 -11.58 -24.81 -19.49
CA GLU A 780 -11.73 -26.03 -20.31
C GLU A 780 -10.37 -26.41 -20.89
N PRO A 781 -9.71 -27.43 -20.35
CA PRO A 781 -8.54 -28.03 -20.98
C PRO A 781 -9.00 -28.86 -22.20
N ILE A 782 -8.54 -28.50 -23.39
CA ILE A 782 -8.89 -29.17 -24.65
C ILE A 782 -7.57 -29.47 -25.38
N GLU A 783 -7.18 -30.74 -25.47
CA GLU A 783 -5.91 -31.15 -26.08
C GLU A 783 -4.71 -30.33 -25.61
N ASP A 784 -4.09 -29.54 -26.47
CA ASP A 784 -2.96 -28.68 -26.18
C ASP A 784 -3.35 -27.24 -25.77
N GLN A 785 -4.64 -27.00 -25.53
CA GLN A 785 -5.15 -25.67 -25.19
C GLN A 785 -5.82 -25.62 -23.81
N LEU A 786 -5.65 -24.53 -23.13
CA LEU A 786 -6.44 -24.14 -21.96
C LEU A 786 -7.36 -22.98 -22.34
N ARG A 787 -8.61 -23.29 -22.63
CA ARG A 787 -9.62 -22.29 -22.92
C ARG A 787 -10.12 -21.66 -21.64
N ILE A 788 -10.13 -20.32 -21.60
CA ILE A 788 -10.60 -19.52 -20.48
C ILE A 788 -11.73 -18.61 -20.98
N THR A 789 -12.96 -18.91 -20.60
CA THR A 789 -14.13 -18.16 -21.00
C THR A 789 -14.58 -17.23 -19.87
N LEU A 790 -14.41 -15.92 -20.06
CA LEU A 790 -14.72 -14.88 -19.08
C LEU A 790 -16.20 -14.47 -19.16
N ALA A 791 -16.78 -14.09 -18.04
CA ALA A 791 -18.11 -13.48 -18.03
C ALA A 791 -18.07 -12.08 -18.67
N PRO A 792 -19.14 -11.62 -19.33
CA PRO A 792 -19.23 -10.25 -19.82
C PRO A 792 -19.29 -9.27 -18.65
N LEU A 793 -18.53 -8.16 -18.73
CA LEU A 793 -18.53 -7.13 -17.69
C LEU A 793 -19.85 -6.33 -17.68
N SER A 794 -20.04 -5.56 -16.62
CA SER A 794 -21.28 -4.82 -16.28
C SER A 794 -21.83 -3.89 -17.37
N SER A 795 -21.06 -3.56 -18.40
CA SER A 795 -21.53 -2.76 -19.52
C SER A 795 -21.01 -3.26 -20.86
N PRO A 796 -21.81 -3.13 -21.96
CA PRO A 796 -21.41 -3.58 -23.31
C PRO A 796 -20.11 -2.93 -23.80
N HIS A 797 -19.85 -1.67 -23.39
CA HIS A 797 -18.61 -1.01 -23.76
C HIS A 797 -17.40 -1.66 -23.06
N ARG A 798 -17.50 -1.96 -21.76
CA ARG A 798 -16.43 -2.62 -21.02
C ARG A 798 -16.20 -4.05 -21.51
N SER A 799 -17.28 -4.80 -21.87
CA SER A 799 -17.16 -6.15 -22.44
C SER A 799 -16.41 -6.12 -23.78
N ARG A 800 -16.69 -5.17 -24.66
CA ARG A 800 -15.93 -5.00 -25.93
C ARG A 800 -14.45 -4.68 -25.69
N VAL A 801 -14.12 -3.86 -24.70
CA VAL A 801 -12.72 -3.60 -24.34
C VAL A 801 -12.05 -4.86 -23.79
N LEU A 802 -12.75 -5.65 -22.97
CA LEU A 802 -12.26 -6.95 -22.48
C LEU A 802 -12.04 -7.94 -23.63
N GLU A 803 -12.96 -7.98 -24.61
CA GLU A 803 -12.81 -8.80 -25.81
C GLU A 803 -11.56 -8.41 -26.60
N THR A 804 -11.33 -7.11 -26.80
CA THR A 804 -10.09 -6.64 -27.45
C THR A 804 -8.84 -7.05 -26.67
N LEU A 805 -8.91 -7.01 -25.33
CA LEU A 805 -7.82 -7.50 -24.48
C LEU A 805 -7.60 -9.00 -24.69
N CYS A 806 -8.65 -9.81 -24.69
CA CYS A 806 -8.56 -11.25 -24.95
C CYS A 806 -7.92 -11.54 -26.31
N GLN A 807 -8.36 -10.84 -27.37
CA GLN A 807 -7.79 -10.97 -28.72
C GLN A 807 -6.28 -10.61 -28.74
N ALA A 808 -5.89 -9.52 -28.07
CA ALA A 808 -4.49 -9.12 -27.98
C ALA A 808 -3.63 -10.14 -27.21
N LEU A 809 -4.20 -10.75 -26.15
CA LEU A 809 -3.51 -11.78 -25.37
C LEU A 809 -3.40 -13.10 -26.16
N ASN A 810 -4.41 -13.49 -26.92
CA ASN A 810 -4.37 -14.68 -27.78
C ASN A 810 -3.26 -14.58 -28.83
N GLN A 811 -2.98 -13.39 -29.35
CA GLN A 811 -1.88 -13.16 -30.29
C GLN A 811 -0.49 -13.43 -29.70
N THR A 812 -0.37 -13.54 -28.39
CA THR A 812 0.91 -13.85 -27.73
C THR A 812 1.28 -15.33 -27.76
N HIS A 813 0.35 -16.22 -28.10
CA HIS A 813 0.52 -17.69 -28.11
C HIS A 813 1.19 -18.21 -26.84
N THR A 814 0.80 -17.64 -25.68
CA THR A 814 1.43 -17.94 -24.40
C THR A 814 0.97 -19.29 -23.86
N ARG A 815 1.94 -20.12 -23.47
CA ARG A 815 1.68 -21.37 -22.75
C ARG A 815 1.63 -21.16 -21.24
N PHE A 816 0.78 -21.92 -20.58
CA PHE A 816 0.76 -21.85 -19.10
C PHE A 816 2.10 -22.36 -18.53
N PRO A 817 2.72 -21.64 -17.58
CA PRO A 817 4.05 -21.98 -17.07
C PRO A 817 4.14 -23.40 -16.50
N GLY A 818 5.01 -24.23 -17.07
CA GLY A 818 5.21 -25.63 -16.69
C GLY A 818 4.30 -26.61 -17.42
N THR A 819 3.57 -26.18 -18.45
CA THR A 819 2.75 -27.06 -19.31
C THR A 819 3.02 -26.76 -20.78
N GLN A 820 2.49 -27.60 -21.67
CA GLN A 820 2.44 -27.34 -23.11
C GLN A 820 1.14 -26.65 -23.52
N LEU A 821 0.19 -26.47 -22.60
CA LEU A 821 -1.12 -25.90 -22.86
C LEU A 821 -1.01 -24.42 -23.28
N GLU A 822 -1.39 -24.13 -24.53
CA GLU A 822 -1.54 -22.74 -24.99
C GLU A 822 -2.84 -22.14 -24.42
N ILE A 823 -2.76 -20.94 -23.89
CA ILE A 823 -3.91 -20.28 -23.26
C ILE A 823 -4.71 -19.55 -24.33
N HIS A 824 -5.99 -19.84 -24.41
CA HIS A 824 -6.94 -19.15 -25.27
C HIS A 824 -8.05 -18.47 -24.46
N TYR A 825 -8.18 -17.16 -24.62
CA TYR A 825 -9.19 -16.37 -23.92
C TYR A 825 -10.40 -16.08 -24.80
N ALA A 826 -11.60 -16.26 -24.25
CA ALA A 826 -12.87 -15.95 -24.87
C ALA A 826 -13.78 -15.21 -23.88
N ILE A 827 -14.82 -14.58 -24.37
CA ILE A 827 -15.90 -14.02 -23.54
C ILE A 827 -17.18 -14.83 -23.83
N ALA A 828 -17.89 -15.19 -22.77
CA ALA A 828 -19.18 -15.84 -22.88
C ALA A 828 -20.17 -14.97 -23.69
N ALA A 829 -20.88 -15.59 -24.63
CA ALA A 829 -21.91 -14.88 -25.37
C ALA A 829 -22.91 -14.26 -24.37
N CYS A 830 -23.17 -12.97 -24.51
CA CYS A 830 -24.24 -12.34 -23.72
C CYS A 830 -25.56 -13.06 -24.05
N PRO A 831 -26.29 -13.63 -23.07
CA PRO A 831 -27.59 -14.21 -23.38
C PRO A 831 -28.41 -13.13 -24.07
N ALA A 832 -28.83 -13.41 -25.30
CA ALA A 832 -29.64 -12.49 -26.07
C ALA A 832 -30.87 -12.15 -25.21
N ARG A 833 -31.08 -10.85 -24.93
CA ARG A 833 -32.34 -10.43 -24.31
C ARG A 833 -33.47 -11.04 -25.14
N PRO A 834 -34.40 -11.78 -24.53
CA PRO A 834 -35.56 -12.24 -25.28
C PRO A 834 -36.17 -10.99 -25.90
N LYS A 835 -36.32 -11.00 -27.24
CA LYS A 835 -37.03 -9.96 -27.94
C LYS A 835 -38.44 -9.88 -27.32
N SER A 836 -38.73 -8.82 -26.62
CA SER A 836 -40.06 -8.50 -26.12
C SER A 836 -40.98 -8.43 -27.35
N GLY A 837 -41.73 -9.49 -27.60
CA GLY A 837 -42.64 -9.54 -28.72
C GLY A 837 -42.98 -10.96 -29.20
N GLN A 838 -43.35 -11.85 -28.30
CA GLN A 838 -44.27 -12.96 -28.57
C GLN A 838 -44.93 -13.29 -27.22
N VAL A 839 -46.02 -12.58 -26.94
CA VAL A 839 -47.04 -13.06 -26.03
C VAL A 839 -47.67 -14.25 -26.73
N SER A 840 -47.32 -15.44 -26.35
CA SER A 840 -48.11 -16.65 -26.67
C SER A 840 -49.36 -16.55 -25.81
N GLU A 841 -50.49 -16.27 -26.48
CA GLU A 841 -51.82 -16.49 -25.93
C GLU A 841 -51.94 -17.97 -25.51
N VAL A 842 -51.97 -18.18 -24.22
CA VAL A 842 -52.45 -19.46 -23.66
C VAL A 842 -53.95 -19.38 -23.63
N PRO A 843 -54.67 -20.27 -24.30
CA PRO A 843 -56.15 -20.27 -24.25
C PRO A 843 -56.58 -20.66 -22.84
N CYS A 844 -57.38 -19.81 -22.20
CA CYS A 844 -58.20 -20.16 -21.05
C CYS A 844 -59.09 -21.35 -21.40
N GLN A 845 -58.83 -22.51 -20.78
CA GLN A 845 -59.87 -23.53 -20.57
C GLN A 845 -60.46 -23.29 -19.20
N GLU A 846 -61.76 -23.02 -19.27
CA GLU A 846 -62.69 -23.04 -18.15
C GLU A 846 -62.65 -24.41 -17.41
N PHE A 847 -62.44 -24.35 -16.11
CA PHE A 847 -63.14 -25.17 -15.13
C PHE A 847 -63.14 -24.48 -13.79
#